data_c16b638f11e8ecd19d298602e39cfbe7
#
_entry.id   c16b638f11e8ecd19d298602e39cfbe7
#
_cell.length_a   1.000
_cell.length_b   1.000
_cell.length_c   1.000
_cell.angle_alpha   90.00
_cell.angle_beta   90.00
_cell.angle_gamma   90.00
#
_symmetry.space_group_name_H-M   'P 1'
#
loop_
_entity.id
_entity.type
_entity.pdbx_description
1 polymer ?
#
loop_
_entity_poly.entity_id
_entity_poly.type
_entity_poly.pdbx_seq_one_letter_code
_entity_poly.pdbx_strand_id
1 'polypeptide(L)'
;MRYADPSLCPDCRSALPAGVSVCPTCDLLVRHPVAVDLFGALQRADGLLTRLRSASDAFHDRPAAVAAPGGLGGPLAPPSAPIPPKRATTTGLPSYPGPVPPPPAPPLRPASTLPPPPGGVSFASVPKILLGLGAFCLLVAAVIFLAVSWSTLGVGGRTAVLAGLTVSAGAAAVLLHRVGLRIAGESLVVVALGLLALDVVGAGAAGWFGDGPDGAIVCAAGLVVALAGAGLGLLRVGGQPRLVAPQVIAGIGLFTGYAGAASATDHWLIAGHVVTALALGAVLLGRRAGAPALLWSAAGAAGLTWVCTTGAAFVESLVTPDLRQLWVDGTGWSLLVSAAVLLAPGAIARHRDLLLAGASGAAMLTTVVLTLPSVDTDARTVGLVALGTTAAWVLALGVLPRTARIIAIAPAGTGSLVLVGLALQATADVLDRWSRIADVFDRSFGVRLTTPAPVTEPALLVPSLLTVLACVALLDRDRTRRTLPVWGRITGLVTGVGLAITLASYDVPLAVPLAVLTLVALGAAALALATNGAEATIWALLAVTAGTAVAIGALPGDGLLLAHLSPIAIALVAVAVLGRQQATRVVAGLAAPAALGLATSAAVLVIGDDAAWVSIPVLLVVGVLALAVPRIDVEGAAITVAVVALLVSLSTTADVGGYAALWLTVAGFLASGTALLHESRRGCAFAGGALLLLASWVRLADLDVTDPEPYTLPLAAALLAFGLWRLQRSAAVGTLEALLPGLLLATVPSLIWVLGDPVSLRALVLGGACLALTVAGAAMRWSAPLIVGAGVGATVVLRELGPYAGEFPKWVWIGLAGALLTVVGITWERRLLDVRKAAGFLGRLR
;
A
#
# COMPACT_ATOMS: atom_id res chain seq x y z
N MET A 1 -18.16 -28.50 13.55
CA MET A 1 -17.47 -29.81 13.64
C MET A 1 -16.69 -29.78 14.93
N ARG A 2 -16.81 -30.75 15.77
CA ARG A 2 -15.98 -30.90 16.97
C ARG A 2 -14.71 -31.62 16.54
N TYR A 3 -13.60 -31.02 16.71
CA TYR A 3 -12.29 -31.61 16.31
C TYR A 3 -11.82 -32.68 17.34
N ALA A 4 -12.15 -32.51 18.60
CA ALA A 4 -11.79 -33.43 19.68
C ALA A 4 -12.98 -34.34 20.04
N ASP A 5 -13.22 -35.36 19.24
CA ASP A 5 -14.18 -36.40 19.57
C ASP A 5 -13.45 -37.69 20.04
N PRO A 6 -13.59 -38.10 21.31
CA PRO A 6 -12.88 -39.26 21.84
C PRO A 6 -13.38 -40.60 21.26
N SER A 7 -14.48 -40.61 20.56
CA SER A 7 -15.02 -41.80 19.89
C SER A 7 -14.50 -41.97 18.46
N LEU A 8 -13.72 -40.99 17.94
CA LEU A 8 -13.19 -41.00 16.58
C LEU A 8 -11.67 -40.95 16.58
N CYS A 9 -11.05 -41.65 15.66
CA CYS A 9 -9.61 -41.56 15.44
C CYS A 9 -9.20 -40.12 15.00
N PRO A 10 -8.20 -39.49 15.61
CA PRO A 10 -7.79 -38.13 15.25
C PRO A 10 -7.25 -38.00 13.83
N ASP A 11 -6.79 -39.09 13.21
CA ASP A 11 -6.26 -39.13 11.85
C ASP A 11 -7.33 -39.50 10.82
N CYS A 12 -7.78 -40.75 10.79
CA CYS A 12 -8.68 -41.24 9.73
C CYS A 12 -10.18 -41.01 10.04
N ARG A 13 -10.54 -40.48 11.21
CA ARG A 13 -11.92 -40.22 11.62
C ARG A 13 -12.86 -41.45 11.73
N SER A 14 -12.29 -42.69 11.66
CA SER A 14 -13.07 -43.90 11.92
C SER A 14 -13.46 -44.01 13.41
N ALA A 15 -14.59 -44.69 13.65
CA ALA A 15 -15.06 -44.93 15.01
C ALA A 15 -14.09 -45.83 15.78
N LEU A 16 -13.72 -45.41 17.00
CA LEU A 16 -12.87 -46.19 17.88
C LEU A 16 -13.67 -46.98 18.88
N PRO A 17 -13.60 -48.32 18.89
CA PRO A 17 -14.19 -49.13 19.92
C PRO A 17 -13.60 -48.81 21.30
N ALA A 18 -14.40 -48.89 22.36
CA ALA A 18 -13.98 -48.62 23.70
C ALA A 18 -12.86 -49.57 24.14
N GLY A 19 -11.73 -49.00 24.63
CA GLY A 19 -10.65 -49.80 25.16
C GLY A 19 -9.50 -50.13 24.18
N VAL A 20 -9.59 -49.80 22.90
CA VAL A 20 -8.57 -50.10 21.88
C VAL A 20 -7.37 -49.20 22.04
N SER A 21 -6.13 -49.79 21.95
CA SER A 21 -4.87 -49.06 22.01
C SER A 21 -4.35 -48.60 20.64
N VAL A 22 -4.83 -49.22 19.57
CA VAL A 22 -4.45 -48.97 18.15
C VAL A 22 -5.73 -48.83 17.34
N CYS A 23 -5.77 -47.84 16.42
CA CYS A 23 -6.89 -47.67 15.51
C CYS A 23 -6.98 -48.84 14.53
N PRO A 24 -8.14 -49.54 14.41
CA PRO A 24 -8.25 -50.68 13.53
C PRO A 24 -8.22 -50.34 12.03
N THR A 25 -8.31 -49.07 11.66
CA THR A 25 -8.38 -48.64 10.28
C THR A 25 -7.06 -48.10 9.73
N CYS A 26 -6.26 -47.36 10.56
CA CYS A 26 -5.03 -46.72 10.14
C CYS A 26 -3.81 -47.05 11.00
N ASP A 27 -3.95 -48.01 11.92
CA ASP A 27 -2.90 -48.50 12.84
C ASP A 27 -2.24 -47.42 13.74
N LEU A 28 -2.91 -46.25 13.92
CA LEU A 28 -2.41 -45.18 14.79
C LEU A 28 -2.53 -45.57 16.26
N LEU A 29 -1.45 -45.37 17.05
CA LEU A 29 -1.42 -45.59 18.49
C LEU A 29 -2.23 -44.52 19.22
N VAL A 30 -3.50 -44.80 19.54
CA VAL A 30 -4.45 -43.80 20.16
C VAL A 30 -4.26 -43.63 21.68
N ARG A 31 -3.52 -44.50 22.35
CA ARG A 31 -3.22 -44.37 23.78
C ARG A 31 -1.73 -44.00 24.07
N HIS A 32 -0.96 -43.68 23.07
CA HIS A 32 0.38 -43.19 23.26
C HIS A 32 0.37 -41.79 23.90
N PRO A 33 1.35 -41.40 24.76
CA PRO A 33 1.41 -40.07 25.36
C PRO A 33 1.26 -38.92 24.34
N VAL A 34 1.89 -39.02 23.19
CA VAL A 34 1.77 -38.04 22.09
C VAL A 34 0.35 -37.94 21.54
N ALA A 35 -0.42 -39.03 21.52
CA ALA A 35 -1.81 -39.01 21.10
C ALA A 35 -2.70 -38.32 22.15
N VAL A 36 -2.38 -38.43 23.42
CA VAL A 36 -3.04 -37.70 24.51
C VAL A 36 -2.77 -36.18 24.39
N ASP A 37 -1.53 -35.80 24.10
CA ASP A 37 -1.14 -34.41 23.87
C ASP A 37 -1.85 -33.82 22.64
N LEU A 38 -1.94 -34.59 21.56
CA LEU A 38 -2.68 -34.22 20.35
C LEU A 38 -4.17 -33.99 20.66
N PHE A 39 -4.80 -34.90 21.42
CA PHE A 39 -6.18 -34.74 21.85
C PHE A 39 -6.37 -33.47 22.70
N GLY A 40 -5.44 -33.18 23.61
CA GLY A 40 -5.45 -31.95 24.41
C GLY A 40 -5.30 -30.67 23.53
N ALA A 41 -4.52 -30.73 22.47
CA ALA A 41 -4.41 -29.63 21.50
C ALA A 41 -5.71 -29.42 20.72
N LEU A 42 -6.36 -30.52 20.27
CA LEU A 42 -7.66 -30.45 19.56
C LEU A 42 -8.76 -29.92 20.47
N GLN A 43 -8.79 -30.29 21.75
CA GLN A 43 -9.74 -29.73 22.74
C GLN A 43 -9.55 -28.21 22.94
N ARG A 44 -8.31 -27.75 23.00
CA ARG A 44 -8.02 -26.31 23.06
C ARG A 44 -8.48 -25.57 21.81
N ALA A 45 -8.27 -26.16 20.62
CA ALA A 45 -8.75 -25.62 19.35
C ALA A 45 -10.28 -25.52 19.29
N ASP A 46 -11.02 -26.55 19.76
CA ASP A 46 -12.48 -26.53 19.86
C ASP A 46 -12.97 -25.44 20.82
N GLY A 47 -12.28 -25.26 21.96
CA GLY A 47 -12.58 -24.20 22.92
C GLY A 47 -12.38 -22.80 22.33
N LEU A 48 -11.30 -22.59 21.56
CA LEU A 48 -11.04 -21.32 20.87
C LEU A 48 -12.08 -21.04 19.78
N LEU A 49 -12.50 -22.04 19.02
CA LEU A 49 -13.55 -21.92 18.01
C LEU A 49 -14.91 -21.58 18.63
N THR A 50 -15.22 -22.16 19.78
CA THR A 50 -16.45 -21.84 20.51
C THR A 50 -16.45 -20.38 20.97
N ARG A 51 -15.33 -19.89 21.51
CA ARG A 51 -15.17 -18.47 21.88
C ARG A 51 -15.25 -17.55 20.67
N LEU A 52 -14.65 -17.92 19.56
CA LEU A 52 -14.69 -17.13 18.33
C LEU A 52 -16.12 -17.05 17.79
N ARG A 53 -16.87 -18.14 17.84
CA ARG A 53 -18.28 -18.15 17.42
C ARG A 53 -19.13 -17.26 18.34
N SER A 54 -19.00 -17.39 19.65
CA SER A 54 -19.72 -16.50 20.56
C SER A 54 -19.37 -15.03 20.41
N ALA A 55 -18.12 -14.71 20.08
CA ALA A 55 -17.70 -13.35 19.76
C ALA A 55 -18.28 -12.86 18.43
N SER A 56 -18.34 -13.72 17.41
CA SER A 56 -18.98 -13.43 16.13
C SER A 56 -20.48 -13.22 16.28
N ASP A 57 -21.16 -14.08 17.04
CA ASP A 57 -22.58 -13.94 17.32
C ASP A 57 -22.87 -12.61 18.05
N ALA A 58 -22.06 -12.28 19.06
CA ALA A 58 -22.18 -11.02 19.79
C ALA A 58 -21.85 -9.78 18.90
N PHE A 59 -21.07 -9.94 17.85
CA PHE A 59 -20.83 -8.89 16.86
C PHE A 59 -22.02 -8.70 15.93
N HIS A 60 -22.66 -9.78 15.49
CA HIS A 60 -23.82 -9.75 14.59
C HIS A 60 -25.12 -9.38 15.31
N ASP A 61 -25.24 -9.70 16.61
CA ASP A 61 -26.38 -9.35 17.45
C ASP A 61 -26.35 -7.89 17.93
N ARG A 62 -25.31 -7.11 17.63
CA ARG A 62 -25.35 -5.67 17.86
C ARG A 62 -26.36 -5.05 16.90
N PRO A 63 -27.47 -4.47 17.38
CA PRO A 63 -28.39 -3.75 16.52
C PRO A 63 -27.57 -2.65 15.84
N ALA A 64 -27.69 -2.57 14.51
CA ALA A 64 -27.08 -1.51 13.73
C ALA A 64 -27.57 -0.18 14.34
N ALA A 65 -26.68 0.49 15.07
CA ALA A 65 -26.94 1.83 15.57
C ALA A 65 -27.21 2.66 14.32
N VAL A 66 -28.47 3.08 14.20
CA VAL A 66 -28.90 4.06 13.20
C VAL A 66 -27.89 5.20 13.27
N ALA A 67 -27.08 5.36 12.25
CA ALA A 67 -26.12 6.42 12.15
C ALA A 67 -26.87 7.75 12.13
N ALA A 68 -26.92 8.41 13.26
CA ALA A 68 -27.23 9.83 13.32
C ALA A 68 -26.02 10.57 12.72
N PRO A 69 -26.21 11.46 11.73
CA PRO A 69 -25.11 12.23 11.18
C PRO A 69 -24.71 13.33 12.14
N GLY A 70 -23.52 13.28 12.67
CA GLY A 70 -22.91 14.40 13.34
C GLY A 70 -22.17 14.07 14.64
N GLY A 71 -20.85 13.97 14.56
CA GLY A 71 -20.00 13.94 15.74
C GLY A 71 -18.63 13.37 15.45
N LEU A 72 -17.74 14.21 14.91
CA LEU A 72 -16.31 13.93 14.82
C LEU A 72 -15.68 13.98 16.24
N GLY A 73 -14.94 12.94 16.60
CA GLY A 73 -13.79 13.08 17.47
C GLY A 73 -13.94 12.73 18.93
N GLY A 74 -13.43 11.56 19.30
CA GLY A 74 -12.94 11.25 20.62
C GLY A 74 -12.09 9.98 20.58
N PRO A 75 -10.85 9.99 21.12
CA PRO A 75 -9.97 8.84 21.05
C PRO A 75 -10.47 7.72 21.95
N LEU A 76 -10.50 6.51 21.38
CA LEU A 76 -10.76 5.26 22.11
C LEU A 76 -9.68 5.06 23.18
N ALA A 77 -10.10 5.10 24.45
CA ALA A 77 -9.30 4.62 25.56
C ALA A 77 -9.14 3.10 25.47
N PRO A 78 -7.97 2.53 25.82
CA PRO A 78 -7.77 1.11 25.85
C PRO A 78 -8.60 0.46 26.97
N PRO A 79 -9.11 -0.76 26.79
CA PRO A 79 -9.90 -1.46 27.82
C PRO A 79 -9.01 -1.78 29.02
N SER A 80 -9.46 -1.36 30.19
CA SER A 80 -8.85 -1.65 31.48
C SER A 80 -8.86 -3.16 31.77
N ALA A 81 -7.74 -3.67 32.23
CA ALA A 81 -7.58 -5.04 32.68
C ALA A 81 -8.50 -5.37 33.86
N PRO A 82 -9.03 -6.59 33.96
CA PRO A 82 -9.88 -6.99 35.09
C PRO A 82 -9.04 -7.15 36.38
N ILE A 83 -9.51 -6.51 37.44
CA ILE A 83 -8.98 -6.58 38.78
C ILE A 83 -9.21 -8.00 39.35
N PRO A 84 -8.22 -8.66 39.97
CA PRO A 84 -8.42 -9.97 40.59
C PRO A 84 -9.30 -9.87 41.86
N PRO A 85 -10.20 -10.84 42.13
CA PRO A 85 -11.03 -10.82 43.28
C PRO A 85 -10.26 -11.09 44.58
N LYS A 86 -10.45 -10.24 45.58
CA LYS A 86 -9.97 -10.41 46.96
C LYS A 86 -10.53 -11.71 47.57
N ARG A 87 -9.64 -12.52 48.15
CA ARG A 87 -9.97 -13.62 49.08
C ARG A 87 -10.88 -13.12 50.22
N ALA A 88 -12.02 -13.74 50.37
CA ALA A 88 -12.79 -13.66 51.59
C ALA A 88 -12.63 -14.98 52.38
N THR A 89 -12.31 -14.81 53.62
CA THR A 89 -12.09 -15.84 54.64
C THR A 89 -13.39 -16.60 55.02
N THR A 90 -13.18 -17.88 55.24
CA THR A 90 -14.10 -18.88 55.78
C THR A 90 -14.64 -18.52 57.15
N THR A 91 -15.96 -18.74 57.39
CA THR A 91 -16.49 -19.36 58.62
C THR A 91 -17.96 -19.70 58.43
N GLY A 92 -18.36 -20.91 58.88
CA GLY A 92 -19.72 -21.23 59.31
C GLY A 92 -20.56 -22.21 58.42
N LEU A 93 -20.46 -23.51 58.64
CA LEU A 93 -21.57 -24.47 58.47
C LEU A 93 -22.54 -24.34 59.69
N PRO A 94 -23.79 -24.82 59.71
CA PRO A 94 -24.54 -25.74 58.86
C PRO A 94 -26.04 -25.35 58.70
N SER A 95 -26.77 -25.97 57.81
CA SER A 95 -28.10 -26.60 58.07
C SER A 95 -28.82 -26.92 56.75
N TYR A 96 -29.19 -28.21 56.60
CA TYR A 96 -30.17 -28.67 55.62
C TYR A 96 -31.57 -28.18 55.98
N PRO A 97 -32.40 -27.80 55.02
CA PRO A 97 -33.74 -28.42 54.89
C PRO A 97 -34.28 -28.61 53.45
N GLY A 98 -34.87 -29.67 53.17
CA GLY A 98 -36.14 -29.90 52.45
C GLY A 98 -36.15 -29.78 50.90
N PRO A 99 -36.93 -30.62 50.23
CA PRO A 99 -36.93 -30.71 48.76
C PRO A 99 -37.62 -29.51 48.12
N VAL A 100 -36.90 -28.88 47.18
CA VAL A 100 -37.36 -27.77 46.31
C VAL A 100 -38.21 -28.36 45.19
N PRO A 101 -39.37 -27.77 44.85
CA PRO A 101 -40.17 -28.18 43.69
C PRO A 101 -39.44 -27.93 42.38
N PRO A 102 -39.76 -28.73 41.32
CA PRO A 102 -39.04 -28.62 40.02
C PRO A 102 -39.29 -27.25 39.37
N PRO A 103 -38.29 -26.69 38.72
CA PRO A 103 -38.41 -25.40 38.01
C PRO A 103 -39.39 -25.54 36.84
N PRO A 104 -40.14 -24.43 36.54
CA PRO A 104 -41.05 -24.43 35.38
C PRO A 104 -40.28 -24.61 34.09
N ALA A 105 -40.89 -25.36 33.16
CA ALA A 105 -40.33 -25.67 31.84
C ALA A 105 -40.00 -24.37 31.09
N PRO A 106 -38.81 -24.28 30.40
CA PRO A 106 -38.46 -23.11 29.60
C PRO A 106 -39.49 -22.94 28.46
N PRO A 107 -39.84 -21.68 28.12
CA PRO A 107 -40.76 -21.43 27.01
C PRO A 107 -40.17 -21.98 25.72
N LEU A 108 -41.00 -22.67 24.94
CA LEU A 108 -40.69 -23.17 23.60
C LEU A 108 -40.10 -22.03 22.76
N ARG A 109 -38.83 -22.14 22.35
CA ARG A 109 -38.22 -21.28 21.37
C ARG A 109 -39.05 -21.36 20.09
N PRO A 110 -39.39 -20.22 19.45
CA PRO A 110 -39.95 -20.24 18.11
C PRO A 110 -38.95 -20.93 17.18
N ALA A 111 -39.45 -21.73 16.28
CA ALA A 111 -38.69 -22.47 15.28
C ALA A 111 -37.72 -21.54 14.58
N SER A 112 -36.41 -21.94 14.54
CA SER A 112 -35.37 -21.30 13.79
C SER A 112 -35.83 -21.11 12.34
N THR A 113 -36.06 -19.88 11.95
CA THR A 113 -36.22 -19.50 10.57
C THR A 113 -34.92 -19.88 9.84
N LEU A 114 -35.06 -20.74 8.84
CA LEU A 114 -34.02 -21.05 7.86
C LEU A 114 -33.37 -19.73 7.35
N PRO A 115 -32.07 -19.70 7.07
CA PRO A 115 -31.46 -18.54 6.47
C PRO A 115 -32.16 -18.21 5.16
N PRO A 116 -32.40 -16.92 4.84
CA PRO A 116 -33.06 -16.54 3.61
C PRO A 116 -32.26 -17.09 2.43
N PRO A 117 -32.92 -17.64 1.40
CA PRO A 117 -32.25 -18.08 0.18
C PRO A 117 -31.50 -16.90 -0.45
N PRO A 118 -30.38 -17.16 -1.17
CA PRO A 118 -29.62 -16.10 -1.83
C PRO A 118 -30.57 -15.30 -2.72
N GLY A 119 -30.43 -13.95 -2.66
CA GLY A 119 -31.36 -12.97 -3.19
C GLY A 119 -31.73 -13.18 -4.66
N GLY A 120 -32.72 -13.99 -4.91
CA GLY A 120 -33.51 -13.96 -6.13
C GLY A 120 -34.51 -12.80 -6.05
N VAL A 121 -34.81 -12.22 -7.21
CA VAL A 121 -35.78 -11.12 -7.38
C VAL A 121 -37.05 -11.47 -6.60
N SER A 122 -37.39 -10.69 -5.59
CA SER A 122 -38.59 -10.98 -4.77
C SER A 122 -39.84 -10.97 -5.65
N PHE A 123 -40.76 -11.87 -5.40
CA PHE A 123 -42.04 -11.97 -6.12
C PHE A 123 -42.80 -10.62 -6.12
N ALA A 124 -42.58 -9.76 -5.14
CA ALA A 124 -43.14 -8.40 -5.06
C ALA A 124 -42.47 -7.40 -6.00
N SER A 125 -41.27 -7.68 -6.55
CA SER A 125 -40.59 -6.82 -7.51
C SER A 125 -40.89 -7.17 -8.98
N VAL A 126 -41.40 -8.36 -9.25
CA VAL A 126 -41.72 -8.81 -10.62
C VAL A 126 -42.74 -7.92 -11.33
N PRO A 127 -43.85 -7.49 -10.71
CA PRO A 127 -44.77 -6.56 -11.35
C PRO A 127 -44.16 -5.18 -11.63
N LYS A 128 -43.24 -4.72 -10.79
CA LYS A 128 -42.54 -3.44 -10.97
C LYS A 128 -41.57 -3.50 -12.14
N ILE A 129 -40.84 -4.60 -12.26
CA ILE A 129 -39.89 -4.85 -13.36
C ILE A 129 -40.67 -5.00 -14.68
N LEU A 130 -41.77 -5.75 -14.70
CA LEU A 130 -42.60 -5.93 -15.88
C LEU A 130 -43.25 -4.62 -16.35
N LEU A 131 -43.73 -3.79 -15.41
CA LEU A 131 -44.28 -2.46 -15.71
C LEU A 131 -43.19 -1.51 -16.24
N GLY A 132 -42.00 -1.53 -15.63
CA GLY A 132 -40.86 -0.74 -16.09
C GLY A 132 -40.39 -1.17 -17.49
N LEU A 133 -40.30 -2.49 -17.73
CA LEU A 133 -39.95 -3.03 -19.03
C LEU A 133 -41.02 -2.71 -20.09
N GLY A 134 -42.29 -2.83 -19.72
CA GLY A 134 -43.42 -2.45 -20.59
C GLY A 134 -43.39 -0.98 -20.97
N ALA A 135 -43.13 -0.07 -20.01
CA ALA A 135 -42.99 1.36 -20.28
C ALA A 135 -41.77 1.66 -21.17
N PHE A 136 -40.66 0.97 -20.98
CA PHE A 136 -39.46 1.06 -21.82
C PHE A 136 -39.75 0.56 -23.25
N CYS A 137 -40.43 -0.57 -23.42
CA CYS A 137 -40.81 -1.09 -24.73
C CYS A 137 -41.75 -0.14 -25.48
N LEU A 138 -42.70 0.49 -24.79
CA LEU A 138 -43.57 1.48 -25.40
C LEU A 138 -42.79 2.73 -25.89
N LEU A 139 -41.82 3.17 -25.12
CA LEU A 139 -40.98 4.32 -25.49
C LEU A 139 -40.08 3.97 -26.68
N VAL A 140 -39.49 2.77 -26.70
CA VAL A 140 -38.71 2.25 -27.84
C VAL A 140 -39.58 2.07 -29.07
N ALA A 141 -40.81 1.54 -28.92
CA ALA A 141 -41.77 1.42 -30.02
C ALA A 141 -42.15 2.77 -30.62
N ALA A 142 -42.31 3.81 -29.77
CA ALA A 142 -42.59 5.17 -30.24
C ALA A 142 -41.41 5.77 -31.02
N VAL A 143 -40.16 5.51 -30.56
CA VAL A 143 -38.91 5.91 -31.27
C VAL A 143 -38.78 5.16 -32.61
N ILE A 144 -39.05 3.85 -32.66
CA ILE A 144 -39.00 3.05 -33.88
C ILE A 144 -40.12 3.52 -34.85
N PHE A 145 -41.34 3.75 -34.35
CA PHE A 145 -42.43 4.29 -35.13
C PHE A 145 -42.06 5.62 -35.73
N LEU A 146 -41.50 6.54 -34.97
CA LEU A 146 -41.02 7.83 -35.45
C LEU A 146 -39.97 7.65 -36.55
N ALA A 147 -39.01 6.72 -36.37
CA ALA A 147 -37.94 6.46 -37.34
C ALA A 147 -38.47 5.83 -38.65
N VAL A 148 -39.39 4.86 -38.57
CA VAL A 148 -39.93 4.15 -39.73
C VAL A 148 -41.02 4.95 -40.46
N SER A 149 -41.85 5.64 -39.73
CA SER A 149 -42.95 6.46 -40.34
C SER A 149 -42.46 7.79 -40.92
N TRP A 150 -41.17 8.11 -40.75
CA TRP A 150 -40.55 9.35 -41.21
C TRP A 150 -40.67 9.53 -42.73
N SER A 151 -40.71 8.44 -43.49
CA SER A 151 -40.78 8.49 -44.95
C SER A 151 -42.22 8.50 -45.54
N THR A 152 -43.21 8.01 -44.77
CA THR A 152 -44.56 7.78 -45.31
C THR A 152 -45.63 8.77 -44.82
N LEU A 153 -45.45 9.34 -43.63
CA LEU A 153 -46.39 10.35 -43.07
C LEU A 153 -45.83 11.75 -43.25
N GLY A 154 -46.59 12.67 -43.76
CA GLY A 154 -46.24 14.08 -43.79
C GLY A 154 -46.04 14.66 -42.39
N VAL A 155 -45.29 15.77 -42.25
CA VAL A 155 -44.89 16.38 -40.98
C VAL A 155 -46.05 16.54 -39.99
N GLY A 156 -47.21 17.03 -40.46
CA GLY A 156 -48.40 17.20 -39.63
C GLY A 156 -49.05 15.90 -39.12
N GLY A 157 -48.97 14.81 -39.91
CA GLY A 157 -49.48 13.49 -39.49
C GLY A 157 -48.67 12.87 -38.38
N ARG A 158 -47.35 13.05 -38.41
CA ARG A 158 -46.40 12.52 -37.40
C ARG A 158 -46.60 13.19 -36.05
N THR A 159 -46.67 14.51 -36.04
CA THR A 159 -46.86 15.29 -34.82
C THR A 159 -48.26 15.05 -34.23
N ALA A 160 -49.30 14.88 -35.03
CA ALA A 160 -50.64 14.56 -34.54
C ALA A 160 -50.73 13.20 -33.85
N VAL A 161 -50.08 12.17 -34.39
CA VAL A 161 -50.05 10.83 -33.80
C VAL A 161 -49.24 10.81 -32.49
N LEU A 162 -48.06 11.43 -32.46
CA LEU A 162 -47.24 11.54 -31.24
C LEU A 162 -47.94 12.37 -30.17
N ALA A 163 -48.48 13.53 -30.49
CA ALA A 163 -49.25 14.34 -29.56
C ALA A 163 -50.49 13.59 -29.02
N GLY A 164 -51.18 12.84 -29.89
CA GLY A 164 -52.28 11.98 -29.48
C GLY A 164 -51.85 10.87 -28.50
N LEU A 165 -50.70 10.23 -28.72
CA LEU A 165 -50.12 9.24 -27.80
C LEU A 165 -49.69 9.88 -26.47
N THR A 166 -49.08 11.05 -26.53
CA THR A 166 -48.64 11.80 -25.33
C THR A 166 -49.86 12.20 -24.47
N VAL A 167 -50.92 12.73 -25.09
CA VAL A 167 -52.16 13.10 -24.38
C VAL A 167 -52.87 11.85 -23.83
N SER A 168 -52.97 10.77 -24.61
CA SER A 168 -53.60 9.53 -24.18
C SER A 168 -52.84 8.83 -23.02
N ALA A 169 -51.52 8.79 -23.08
CA ALA A 169 -50.68 8.28 -21.99
C ALA A 169 -50.81 9.13 -20.72
N GLY A 170 -50.81 10.44 -20.85
CA GLY A 170 -51.03 11.37 -19.73
C GLY A 170 -52.43 11.26 -19.11
N ALA A 171 -53.47 11.14 -19.92
CA ALA A 171 -54.85 10.93 -19.45
C ALA A 171 -54.99 9.57 -18.74
N ALA A 172 -54.45 8.49 -19.32
CA ALA A 172 -54.45 7.17 -18.71
C ALA A 172 -53.66 7.16 -17.38
N ALA A 173 -52.55 7.85 -17.28
CA ALA A 173 -51.78 8.01 -16.05
C ALA A 173 -52.61 8.67 -14.93
N VAL A 174 -53.31 9.73 -15.23
CA VAL A 174 -54.18 10.42 -14.27
C VAL A 174 -55.36 9.55 -13.85
N LEU A 175 -55.98 8.82 -14.80
CA LEU A 175 -57.09 7.87 -14.51
C LEU A 175 -56.63 6.73 -13.59
N LEU A 176 -55.49 6.08 -13.90
CA LEU A 176 -54.93 5.01 -13.07
C LEU A 176 -54.55 5.51 -11.67
N HIS A 177 -54.06 6.72 -11.58
CA HIS A 177 -53.79 7.34 -10.29
C HIS A 177 -55.06 7.58 -9.47
N ARG A 178 -56.17 8.00 -10.10
CA ARG A 178 -57.48 8.16 -9.46
C ARG A 178 -58.06 6.85 -8.93
N VAL A 179 -57.83 5.72 -9.64
CA VAL A 179 -58.29 4.39 -9.26
C VAL A 179 -57.36 3.75 -8.20
N GLY A 180 -56.29 4.43 -7.76
CA GLY A 180 -55.38 3.92 -6.73
C GLY A 180 -54.21 3.08 -7.25
N LEU A 181 -54.09 2.88 -8.59
CA LEU A 181 -52.97 2.13 -9.20
C LEU A 181 -51.76 3.06 -9.38
N ARG A 182 -51.14 3.44 -8.26
CA ARG A 182 -50.08 4.46 -8.23
C ARG A 182 -48.87 4.11 -9.10
N ILE A 183 -48.35 2.87 -9.00
CA ILE A 183 -47.15 2.45 -9.75
C ILE A 183 -47.37 2.46 -11.25
N ALA A 184 -48.55 2.02 -11.71
CA ALA A 184 -48.93 2.09 -13.11
C ALA A 184 -49.12 3.54 -13.59
N GLY A 185 -49.72 4.40 -12.76
CA GLY A 185 -49.85 5.84 -13.04
C GLY A 185 -48.49 6.51 -13.15
N GLU A 186 -47.55 6.25 -12.25
CA GLU A 186 -46.19 6.81 -12.29
C GLU A 186 -45.40 6.37 -13.54
N SER A 187 -45.48 5.08 -13.92
CA SER A 187 -44.81 4.60 -15.15
C SER A 187 -45.38 5.22 -16.43
N LEU A 188 -46.71 5.40 -16.52
CA LEU A 188 -47.35 6.05 -17.66
C LEU A 188 -47.02 7.56 -17.74
N VAL A 189 -46.86 8.23 -16.59
CA VAL A 189 -46.37 9.62 -16.58
C VAL A 189 -44.97 9.73 -17.14
N VAL A 190 -44.06 8.76 -16.80
CA VAL A 190 -42.70 8.72 -17.37
C VAL A 190 -42.78 8.61 -18.90
N VAL A 191 -43.63 7.70 -19.41
CA VAL A 191 -43.85 7.55 -20.87
C VAL A 191 -44.41 8.83 -21.48
N ALA A 192 -45.43 9.43 -20.87
CA ALA A 192 -46.06 10.66 -21.40
C ALA A 192 -45.06 11.85 -21.46
N LEU A 193 -44.21 12.01 -20.42
CA LEU A 193 -43.18 13.05 -20.40
C LEU A 193 -42.03 12.76 -21.39
N GLY A 194 -41.70 11.49 -21.59
CA GLY A 194 -40.74 11.06 -22.61
C GLY A 194 -41.26 11.32 -24.04
N LEU A 195 -42.51 11.00 -24.28
CA LEU A 195 -43.18 11.31 -25.54
C LEU A 195 -43.29 12.83 -25.78
N LEU A 196 -43.60 13.62 -24.75
CA LEU A 196 -43.59 15.07 -24.81
C LEU A 196 -42.23 15.65 -25.21
N ALA A 197 -41.13 15.07 -24.68
CA ALA A 197 -39.80 15.46 -25.12
C ALA A 197 -39.59 15.20 -26.62
N LEU A 198 -39.99 14.00 -27.07
CA LEU A 198 -39.92 13.61 -28.49
C LEU A 198 -40.81 14.48 -29.39
N ASP A 199 -41.99 14.91 -28.90
CA ASP A 199 -42.87 15.83 -29.62
C ASP A 199 -42.17 17.18 -29.88
N VAL A 200 -41.52 17.75 -28.85
CA VAL A 200 -40.78 19.01 -28.98
C VAL A 200 -39.58 18.88 -29.92
N VAL A 201 -38.81 17.80 -29.78
CA VAL A 201 -37.66 17.53 -30.67
C VAL A 201 -38.13 17.29 -32.11
N GLY A 202 -39.23 16.55 -32.30
CA GLY A 202 -39.82 16.28 -33.60
C GLY A 202 -40.35 17.51 -34.26
N ALA A 203 -41.01 18.43 -33.50
CA ALA A 203 -41.47 19.72 -33.99
C ALA A 203 -40.31 20.64 -34.41
N GLY A 204 -39.18 20.61 -33.64
CA GLY A 204 -37.94 21.29 -33.99
C GLY A 204 -37.35 20.80 -35.31
N ALA A 205 -37.19 19.45 -35.41
CA ALA A 205 -36.68 18.81 -36.62
C ALA A 205 -37.60 19.02 -37.85
N ALA A 206 -38.89 19.32 -37.63
CA ALA A 206 -39.84 19.69 -38.66
C ALA A 206 -39.81 21.18 -39.08
N GLY A 207 -38.90 21.98 -38.46
CA GLY A 207 -38.74 23.38 -38.76
C GLY A 207 -39.83 24.33 -38.17
N TRP A 208 -40.67 23.84 -37.24
CA TRP A 208 -41.73 24.66 -36.64
C TRP A 208 -41.18 25.80 -35.76
N PHE A 209 -39.96 25.67 -35.28
CA PHE A 209 -39.30 26.72 -34.49
C PHE A 209 -38.30 27.57 -35.30
N GLY A 210 -38.31 27.41 -36.65
CA GLY A 210 -37.36 28.07 -37.55
C GLY A 210 -36.00 27.37 -37.57
N ASP A 211 -35.04 27.95 -38.32
CA ASP A 211 -33.67 27.43 -38.46
C ASP A 211 -32.80 27.81 -37.25
N GLY A 212 -33.20 27.35 -36.07
CA GLY A 212 -32.41 27.54 -34.84
C GLY A 212 -31.37 26.44 -34.63
N PRO A 213 -30.34 26.68 -33.78
CA PRO A 213 -29.37 25.67 -33.45
C PRO A 213 -30.02 24.47 -32.71
N ASP A 214 -29.54 23.26 -32.96
CA ASP A 214 -30.06 22.02 -32.34
C ASP A 214 -30.14 22.11 -30.80
N GLY A 215 -29.21 22.81 -30.18
CA GLY A 215 -29.21 23.07 -28.74
C GLY A 215 -30.44 23.81 -28.24
N ALA A 216 -31.02 24.73 -29.04
CA ALA A 216 -32.23 25.47 -28.67
C ALA A 216 -33.46 24.54 -28.60
N ILE A 217 -33.52 23.54 -29.47
CA ILE A 217 -34.58 22.52 -29.46
C ILE A 217 -34.46 21.66 -28.21
N VAL A 218 -33.23 21.22 -27.85
CA VAL A 218 -32.97 20.46 -26.63
C VAL A 218 -33.30 21.27 -25.37
N CYS A 219 -32.95 22.55 -25.36
CA CYS A 219 -33.33 23.49 -24.31
C CYS A 219 -34.84 23.60 -24.13
N ALA A 220 -35.56 23.81 -25.22
CA ALA A 220 -37.01 23.88 -25.20
C ALA A 220 -37.65 22.58 -24.71
N ALA A 221 -37.18 21.43 -25.20
CA ALA A 221 -37.65 20.10 -24.77
C ALA A 221 -37.44 19.91 -23.27
N GLY A 222 -36.24 20.21 -22.77
CA GLY A 222 -35.91 20.10 -21.34
C GLY A 222 -36.80 21.00 -20.47
N LEU A 223 -36.97 22.25 -20.83
CA LEU A 223 -37.81 23.21 -20.07
C LEU A 223 -39.28 22.83 -20.10
N VAL A 224 -39.83 22.41 -21.25
CA VAL A 224 -41.22 21.95 -21.38
C VAL A 224 -41.48 20.73 -20.52
N VAL A 225 -40.57 19.74 -20.55
CA VAL A 225 -40.65 18.55 -19.70
C VAL A 225 -40.53 18.89 -18.21
N ALA A 226 -39.67 19.85 -17.87
CA ALA A 226 -39.51 20.31 -16.50
C ALA A 226 -40.79 20.96 -15.97
N LEU A 227 -41.40 21.84 -16.77
CA LEU A 227 -42.68 22.52 -16.43
C LEU A 227 -43.82 21.52 -16.31
N ALA A 228 -43.98 20.63 -17.31
CA ALA A 228 -45.01 19.59 -17.30
C ALA A 228 -44.83 18.62 -16.13
N GLY A 229 -43.60 18.18 -15.86
CA GLY A 229 -43.27 17.31 -14.74
C GLY A 229 -43.50 17.95 -13.37
N ALA A 230 -43.13 19.23 -13.20
CA ALA A 230 -43.43 19.98 -12.00
C ALA A 230 -44.93 20.17 -11.81
N GLY A 231 -45.65 20.55 -12.89
CA GLY A 231 -47.12 20.70 -12.86
C GLY A 231 -47.83 19.43 -12.46
N LEU A 232 -47.53 18.30 -13.13
CA LEU A 232 -48.17 17.01 -12.84
C LEU A 232 -47.80 16.49 -11.45
N GLY A 233 -46.54 16.70 -11.01
CA GLY A 233 -46.05 16.32 -9.71
C GLY A 233 -46.66 17.10 -8.54
N LEU A 234 -47.15 18.33 -8.80
CA LEU A 234 -47.81 19.16 -7.80
C LEU A 234 -49.30 18.91 -7.70
N LEU A 235 -49.93 18.34 -8.75
CA LEU A 235 -51.36 18.05 -8.76
C LEU A 235 -51.72 17.03 -7.65
N ARG A 236 -52.80 17.34 -6.91
CA ARG A 236 -53.44 16.42 -5.96
C ARG A 236 -54.73 15.93 -6.59
N VAL A 237 -54.77 14.69 -6.96
CA VAL A 237 -55.94 14.10 -7.63
C VAL A 237 -56.62 13.13 -6.68
N GLY A 238 -57.86 13.38 -6.34
CA GLY A 238 -58.71 12.44 -5.60
C GLY A 238 -58.24 12.10 -4.19
N GLY A 239 -57.54 12.99 -3.46
CA GLY A 239 -57.01 12.69 -2.11
C GLY A 239 -55.80 11.79 -2.07
N GLN A 240 -55.28 11.29 -3.19
CA GLN A 240 -54.13 10.41 -3.27
C GLN A 240 -52.81 11.18 -3.03
N PRO A 241 -51.77 10.52 -2.54
CA PRO A 241 -50.45 11.11 -2.41
C PRO A 241 -49.91 11.53 -3.79
N ARG A 242 -49.09 12.59 -3.80
CA ARG A 242 -48.50 13.11 -5.05
C ARG A 242 -47.63 12.06 -5.76
N LEU A 243 -47.63 12.13 -7.11
CA LEU A 243 -46.75 11.32 -7.95
C LEU A 243 -45.30 11.77 -7.78
N VAL A 244 -44.38 10.81 -7.57
CA VAL A 244 -42.95 11.08 -7.37
C VAL A 244 -42.22 11.17 -8.70
N ALA A 245 -42.51 10.28 -9.65
CA ALA A 245 -41.81 10.20 -10.94
C ALA A 245 -41.79 11.54 -11.71
N PRO A 246 -42.91 12.26 -11.90
CA PRO A 246 -42.88 13.54 -12.64
C PRO A 246 -42.07 14.61 -11.93
N GLN A 247 -41.99 14.57 -10.58
CA GLN A 247 -41.16 15.49 -9.81
C GLN A 247 -39.66 15.26 -10.03
N VAL A 248 -39.26 14.02 -10.19
CA VAL A 248 -37.86 13.65 -10.51
C VAL A 248 -37.53 14.06 -11.94
N ILE A 249 -38.44 13.78 -12.87
CA ILE A 249 -38.28 14.15 -14.29
C ILE A 249 -38.20 15.68 -14.47
N ALA A 250 -38.89 16.45 -13.63
CA ALA A 250 -38.74 17.91 -13.64
C ALA A 250 -37.30 18.36 -13.39
N GLY A 251 -36.60 17.75 -12.44
CA GLY A 251 -35.19 18.03 -12.21
C GLY A 251 -34.29 17.62 -13.40
N ILE A 252 -34.55 16.45 -13.98
CA ILE A 252 -33.82 15.99 -15.18
C ILE A 252 -34.08 16.96 -16.36
N GLY A 253 -35.32 17.38 -16.56
CA GLY A 253 -35.67 18.32 -17.61
C GLY A 253 -34.98 19.70 -17.46
N LEU A 254 -34.83 20.20 -16.22
CA LEU A 254 -34.06 21.42 -15.95
C LEU A 254 -32.59 21.26 -16.36
N PHE A 255 -31.95 20.13 -16.00
CA PHE A 255 -30.56 19.88 -16.38
C PHE A 255 -30.38 19.66 -17.90
N THR A 256 -31.34 18.99 -18.56
CA THR A 256 -31.35 18.84 -20.04
C THR A 256 -31.52 20.20 -20.69
N GLY A 257 -32.38 21.04 -20.13
CA GLY A 257 -32.57 22.42 -20.60
C GLY A 257 -31.29 23.26 -20.50
N TYR A 258 -30.50 23.05 -19.42
CA TYR A 258 -29.18 23.67 -19.28
C TYR A 258 -28.23 23.20 -20.38
N ALA A 259 -28.09 21.88 -20.58
CA ALA A 259 -27.20 21.32 -21.59
C ALA A 259 -27.54 21.85 -23.01
N GLY A 260 -28.82 21.92 -23.33
CA GLY A 260 -29.32 22.54 -24.60
C GLY A 260 -29.01 24.02 -24.70
N ALA A 261 -29.24 24.79 -23.64
CA ALA A 261 -28.99 26.23 -23.63
C ALA A 261 -27.48 26.53 -23.76
N ALA A 262 -26.65 25.75 -23.08
CA ALA A 262 -25.19 25.89 -23.14
C ALA A 262 -24.62 25.63 -24.54
N SER A 263 -25.23 24.70 -25.31
CA SER A 263 -24.80 24.40 -26.68
C SER A 263 -25.45 25.30 -27.76
N ALA A 264 -26.47 26.09 -27.39
CA ALA A 264 -27.28 26.90 -28.35
C ALA A 264 -26.79 28.34 -28.48
N THR A 265 -26.05 28.87 -27.53
CA THR A 265 -25.70 30.29 -27.47
C THR A 265 -24.26 30.54 -27.11
N ASP A 266 -23.63 31.57 -27.67
CA ASP A 266 -22.30 32.05 -27.25
C ASP A 266 -22.32 32.62 -25.81
N HIS A 267 -23.51 32.98 -25.31
CA HIS A 267 -23.72 33.48 -23.95
C HIS A 267 -24.13 32.38 -22.97
N TRP A 268 -23.52 31.22 -23.09
CA TRP A 268 -23.84 30.03 -22.32
C TRP A 268 -23.69 30.22 -20.79
N LEU A 269 -22.83 31.13 -20.31
CA LEU A 269 -22.71 31.47 -18.89
C LEU A 269 -24.01 32.10 -18.36
N ILE A 270 -24.61 33.02 -19.11
CA ILE A 270 -25.87 33.65 -18.73
C ILE A 270 -26.99 32.60 -18.72
N ALA A 271 -27.06 31.78 -19.76
CA ALA A 271 -28.01 30.66 -19.83
C ALA A 271 -27.91 29.74 -18.63
N GLY A 272 -26.66 29.38 -18.19
CA GLY A 272 -26.41 28.58 -17.02
C GLY A 272 -26.94 29.18 -15.72
N HIS A 273 -26.75 30.47 -15.50
CA HIS A 273 -27.31 31.18 -14.34
C HIS A 273 -28.83 31.28 -14.37
N VAL A 274 -29.43 31.52 -15.54
CA VAL A 274 -30.89 31.52 -15.69
C VAL A 274 -31.48 30.16 -15.32
N VAL A 275 -30.94 29.07 -15.85
CA VAL A 275 -31.44 27.71 -15.52
C VAL A 275 -31.19 27.38 -14.04
N THR A 276 -30.07 27.79 -13.47
CA THR A 276 -29.82 27.65 -12.03
C THR A 276 -30.86 28.40 -11.20
N ALA A 277 -31.21 29.62 -11.58
CA ALA A 277 -32.25 30.39 -10.92
C ALA A 277 -33.65 29.75 -11.06
N LEU A 278 -33.98 29.19 -12.23
CA LEU A 278 -35.22 28.43 -12.44
C LEU A 278 -35.25 27.17 -11.54
N ALA A 279 -34.14 26.46 -11.43
CA ALA A 279 -34.02 25.28 -10.56
C ALA A 279 -34.18 25.67 -9.07
N LEU A 280 -33.58 26.77 -8.62
CA LEU A 280 -33.79 27.31 -7.26
C LEU A 280 -35.25 27.73 -7.04
N GLY A 281 -35.91 28.29 -8.06
CA GLY A 281 -37.36 28.56 -8.05
C GLY A 281 -38.18 27.29 -7.86
N ALA A 282 -37.82 26.21 -8.54
CA ALA A 282 -38.44 24.88 -8.37
C ALA A 282 -38.20 24.27 -6.99
N VAL A 283 -37.02 24.50 -6.38
CA VAL A 283 -36.74 24.12 -4.97
C VAL A 283 -37.70 24.87 -4.03
N LEU A 284 -37.85 26.18 -4.21
CA LEU A 284 -38.77 26.98 -3.38
C LEU A 284 -40.22 26.53 -3.55
N LEU A 285 -40.62 26.22 -4.79
CA LEU A 285 -41.95 25.70 -5.09
C LEU A 285 -42.19 24.35 -4.45
N GLY A 286 -41.22 23.41 -4.57
CA GLY A 286 -41.25 22.09 -3.92
C GLY A 286 -41.39 22.19 -2.40
N ARG A 287 -40.63 23.11 -1.80
CA ARG A 287 -40.68 23.37 -0.34
C ARG A 287 -42.05 23.94 0.08
N ARG A 288 -42.57 24.98 -0.61
CA ARG A 288 -43.86 25.61 -0.30
C ARG A 288 -45.01 24.63 -0.50
N ALA A 289 -44.94 23.84 -1.54
CA ALA A 289 -45.97 22.86 -1.85
C ALA A 289 -45.88 21.57 -0.97
N GLY A 290 -44.82 21.36 -0.22
CA GLY A 290 -44.55 20.10 0.53
C GLY A 290 -44.36 18.90 -0.41
N ALA A 291 -43.58 19.08 -1.49
CA ALA A 291 -43.28 18.09 -2.50
C ALA A 291 -41.75 17.72 -2.41
N PRO A 292 -41.36 16.78 -1.55
CA PRO A 292 -39.93 16.50 -1.24
C PRO A 292 -39.17 15.96 -2.43
N ALA A 293 -39.79 15.21 -3.34
CA ALA A 293 -39.12 14.69 -4.52
C ALA A 293 -38.77 15.83 -5.49
N LEU A 294 -39.68 16.80 -5.70
CA LEU A 294 -39.42 18.01 -6.51
C LEU A 294 -38.32 18.88 -5.88
N LEU A 295 -38.35 19.03 -4.54
CA LEU A 295 -37.31 19.78 -3.81
C LEU A 295 -35.93 19.20 -4.07
N TRP A 296 -35.77 17.91 -3.87
CA TRP A 296 -34.43 17.26 -3.99
C TRP A 296 -33.99 17.12 -5.45
N SER A 297 -34.88 16.81 -6.39
CA SER A 297 -34.52 16.73 -7.81
C SER A 297 -34.14 18.10 -8.38
N ALA A 298 -34.88 19.15 -8.04
CA ALA A 298 -34.56 20.53 -8.43
C ALA A 298 -33.29 21.04 -7.73
N ALA A 299 -33.04 20.66 -6.46
CA ALA A 299 -31.80 20.99 -5.77
C ALA A 299 -30.58 20.30 -6.40
N GLY A 300 -30.77 19.05 -6.84
CA GLY A 300 -29.75 18.34 -7.62
C GLY A 300 -29.47 19.01 -8.96
N ALA A 301 -30.50 19.39 -9.70
CA ALA A 301 -30.35 20.13 -10.94
C ALA A 301 -29.66 21.49 -10.73
N ALA A 302 -30.07 22.25 -9.70
CA ALA A 302 -29.44 23.54 -9.35
C ALA A 302 -27.97 23.39 -9.01
N GLY A 303 -27.61 22.33 -8.24
CA GLY A 303 -26.24 22.03 -7.89
C GLY A 303 -25.38 21.66 -9.10
N LEU A 304 -25.88 20.79 -9.97
CA LEU A 304 -25.17 20.38 -11.19
C LEU A 304 -24.99 21.55 -12.18
N THR A 305 -26.03 22.32 -12.44
CA THR A 305 -25.94 23.49 -13.33
C THR A 305 -24.99 24.54 -12.78
N TRP A 306 -25.03 24.78 -11.46
CA TRP A 306 -24.08 25.67 -10.77
C TRP A 306 -22.65 25.18 -10.89
N VAL A 307 -22.37 23.90 -10.64
CA VAL A 307 -21.00 23.33 -10.74
C VAL A 307 -20.47 23.44 -12.15
N CYS A 308 -21.27 23.07 -13.16
CA CYS A 308 -20.87 23.13 -14.56
C CYS A 308 -20.61 24.58 -15.00
N THR A 309 -21.52 25.50 -14.70
CA THR A 309 -21.39 26.93 -15.10
C THR A 309 -20.22 27.60 -14.39
N THR A 310 -20.08 27.37 -13.06
CA THR A 310 -18.99 27.96 -12.27
C THR A 310 -17.63 27.37 -12.67
N GLY A 311 -17.58 26.04 -12.86
CA GLY A 311 -16.35 25.34 -13.25
C GLY A 311 -15.86 25.79 -14.64
N ALA A 312 -16.77 25.90 -15.59
CA ALA A 312 -16.43 26.35 -16.93
C ALA A 312 -16.01 27.84 -16.95
N ALA A 313 -16.74 28.73 -16.25
CA ALA A 313 -16.34 30.13 -16.10
C ALA A 313 -14.95 30.27 -15.43
N PHE A 314 -14.66 29.43 -14.46
CA PHE A 314 -13.36 29.39 -13.78
C PHE A 314 -12.24 28.94 -14.71
N VAL A 315 -12.44 27.85 -15.46
CA VAL A 315 -11.47 27.36 -16.45
C VAL A 315 -11.19 28.39 -17.52
N GLU A 316 -12.24 29.01 -18.07
CA GLU A 316 -12.11 30.06 -19.08
C GLU A 316 -11.37 31.29 -18.54
N SER A 317 -11.65 31.70 -17.30
CA SER A 317 -10.93 32.77 -16.61
C SER A 317 -9.45 32.46 -16.32
N LEU A 318 -9.07 31.18 -16.22
CA LEU A 318 -7.67 30.77 -16.05
C LEU A 318 -6.89 30.77 -17.36
N VAL A 319 -7.55 30.47 -18.48
CA VAL A 319 -6.91 30.45 -19.82
C VAL A 319 -6.53 31.87 -20.27
N THR A 320 -7.41 32.85 -19.99
CA THR A 320 -7.19 34.25 -20.33
C THR A 320 -7.60 35.15 -19.16
N PRO A 321 -6.70 35.36 -18.18
CA PRO A 321 -7.03 36.05 -16.92
C PRO A 321 -7.01 37.58 -17.01
N ASP A 322 -7.19 38.17 -18.20
CA ASP A 322 -7.17 39.61 -18.41
C ASP A 322 -8.41 40.31 -17.87
N LEU A 323 -8.30 41.62 -17.59
CA LEU A 323 -9.38 42.45 -17.06
C LEU A 323 -10.54 42.54 -18.04
N ARG A 324 -10.28 42.52 -19.36
CA ARG A 324 -11.33 42.61 -20.38
C ARG A 324 -12.21 41.37 -20.37
N GLN A 325 -11.59 40.17 -20.37
CA GLN A 325 -12.31 38.91 -20.33
C GLN A 325 -13.16 38.78 -19.06
N LEU A 326 -12.60 39.18 -17.92
CA LEU A 326 -13.33 39.09 -16.66
C LEU A 326 -14.57 40.01 -16.61
N TRP A 327 -14.46 41.25 -17.15
CA TRP A 327 -15.46 42.25 -16.89
C TRP A 327 -16.29 42.64 -18.14
N VAL A 328 -15.71 42.56 -19.33
CA VAL A 328 -16.41 42.85 -20.58
C VAL A 328 -17.04 41.59 -21.16
N ASP A 329 -16.31 40.49 -21.23
CA ASP A 329 -16.81 39.21 -21.77
C ASP A 329 -17.60 38.42 -20.72
N GLY A 330 -17.50 38.80 -19.42
CA GLY A 330 -18.49 38.44 -18.41
C GLY A 330 -18.11 37.25 -17.52
N THR A 331 -16.95 36.63 -17.67
CA THR A 331 -16.53 35.47 -16.84
C THR A 331 -16.44 35.83 -15.36
N GLY A 332 -15.89 37.01 -15.01
CA GLY A 332 -15.83 37.52 -13.64
C GLY A 332 -17.20 37.75 -13.02
N TRP A 333 -18.11 38.37 -13.78
CA TRP A 333 -19.51 38.54 -13.35
C TRP A 333 -20.20 37.20 -13.10
N SER A 334 -19.97 36.22 -13.97
CA SER A 334 -20.49 34.86 -13.80
C SER A 334 -20.05 34.24 -12.49
N LEU A 335 -18.76 34.36 -12.14
CA LEU A 335 -18.21 33.84 -10.88
C LEU A 335 -18.77 34.57 -9.65
N LEU A 336 -19.02 35.90 -9.72
CA LEU A 336 -19.68 36.67 -8.66
C LEU A 336 -21.15 36.24 -8.47
N VAL A 337 -21.89 36.01 -9.55
CA VAL A 337 -23.24 35.45 -9.46
C VAL A 337 -23.23 34.07 -8.87
N SER A 338 -22.28 33.23 -9.28
CA SER A 338 -22.06 31.89 -8.68
C SER A 338 -21.76 31.96 -7.19
N ALA A 339 -20.99 32.96 -6.76
CA ALA A 339 -20.70 33.19 -5.32
C ALA A 339 -22.01 33.56 -4.57
N ALA A 340 -22.87 34.42 -5.15
CA ALA A 340 -24.14 34.75 -4.55
C ALA A 340 -25.09 33.55 -4.44
N VAL A 341 -25.10 32.65 -5.43
CA VAL A 341 -25.91 31.41 -5.42
C VAL A 341 -25.53 30.48 -4.25
N LEU A 342 -24.29 30.46 -3.78
CA LEU A 342 -23.88 29.68 -2.60
C LEU A 342 -24.62 30.04 -1.31
N LEU A 343 -25.19 31.25 -1.23
CA LEU A 343 -25.98 31.65 -0.07
C LEU A 343 -27.43 31.08 -0.13
N ALA A 344 -27.91 30.67 -1.31
CA ALA A 344 -29.29 30.23 -1.50
C ALA A 344 -29.68 29.01 -0.62
N PRO A 345 -28.87 27.94 -0.46
CA PRO A 345 -29.27 26.81 0.39
C PRO A 345 -29.52 27.21 1.85
N GLY A 346 -28.65 28.05 2.43
CA GLY A 346 -28.79 28.57 3.79
C GLY A 346 -30.02 29.50 3.94
N ALA A 347 -30.25 30.38 2.97
CA ALA A 347 -31.38 31.28 2.96
C ALA A 347 -32.69 30.50 2.78
N ILE A 348 -32.75 29.56 1.82
CA ILE A 348 -33.94 28.73 1.58
C ILE A 348 -34.22 27.84 2.80
N ALA A 349 -33.23 27.18 3.37
CA ALA A 349 -33.39 26.31 4.56
C ALA A 349 -33.66 27.11 5.83
N ARG A 350 -33.34 28.38 5.87
CA ARG A 350 -33.32 29.25 7.07
C ARG A 350 -32.43 28.66 8.18
N HIS A 351 -31.32 28.09 7.75
CA HIS A 351 -30.34 27.46 8.65
C HIS A 351 -29.05 28.26 8.70
N ARG A 352 -28.70 28.78 9.88
CA ARG A 352 -27.59 29.71 10.08
C ARG A 352 -26.24 29.12 9.65
N ASP A 353 -25.97 27.86 9.99
CA ASP A 353 -24.68 27.23 9.70
C ASP A 353 -24.49 26.99 8.20
N LEU A 354 -25.56 26.64 7.47
CA LEU A 354 -25.53 26.54 6.01
C LEU A 354 -25.32 27.92 5.37
N LEU A 355 -25.91 28.97 5.94
CA LEU A 355 -25.69 30.33 5.45
C LEU A 355 -24.25 30.77 5.63
N LEU A 356 -23.64 30.47 6.80
CA LEU A 356 -22.24 30.78 7.08
C LEU A 356 -21.28 29.97 6.20
N ALA A 357 -21.60 28.69 5.94
CA ALA A 357 -20.83 27.86 5.00
C ALA A 357 -20.91 28.39 3.57
N GLY A 358 -22.12 28.78 3.12
CA GLY A 358 -22.33 29.45 1.83
C GLY A 358 -21.57 30.78 1.71
N ALA A 359 -21.57 31.56 2.79
CA ALA A 359 -20.80 32.81 2.87
C ALA A 359 -19.28 32.57 2.78
N SER A 360 -18.79 31.47 3.35
CA SER A 360 -17.38 31.06 3.23
C SER A 360 -17.00 30.76 1.78
N GLY A 361 -17.84 29.97 1.09
CA GLY A 361 -17.64 29.69 -0.33
C GLY A 361 -17.75 30.94 -1.22
N ALA A 362 -18.72 31.82 -0.92
CA ALA A 362 -18.89 33.08 -1.62
C ALA A 362 -17.68 34.00 -1.46
N ALA A 363 -17.16 34.10 -0.23
CA ALA A 363 -15.93 34.86 0.06
C ALA A 363 -14.72 34.29 -0.68
N MET A 364 -14.63 32.95 -0.78
CA MET A 364 -13.58 32.28 -1.55
C MET A 364 -13.65 32.64 -3.03
N LEU A 365 -14.80 32.46 -3.68
CA LEU A 365 -14.97 32.77 -5.12
C LEU A 365 -14.74 34.25 -5.40
N THR A 366 -15.24 35.15 -4.54
CA THR A 366 -15.02 36.60 -4.69
C THR A 366 -13.52 36.94 -4.58
N THR A 367 -12.81 36.33 -3.64
CA THR A 367 -11.37 36.52 -3.50
C THR A 367 -10.62 36.04 -4.74
N VAL A 368 -10.99 34.86 -5.29
CA VAL A 368 -10.40 34.33 -6.51
C VAL A 368 -10.62 35.29 -7.67
N VAL A 369 -11.83 35.77 -7.90
CA VAL A 369 -12.14 36.71 -9.00
C VAL A 369 -11.31 37.99 -8.89
N LEU A 370 -11.15 38.53 -7.69
CA LEU A 370 -10.37 39.75 -7.46
C LEU A 370 -8.85 39.54 -7.64
N THR A 371 -8.36 38.33 -7.44
CA THR A 371 -6.92 38.01 -7.56
C THR A 371 -6.53 37.49 -8.95
N LEU A 372 -7.47 36.98 -9.75
CA LEU A 372 -7.21 36.43 -11.09
C LEU A 372 -6.41 37.36 -12.02
N PRO A 373 -6.68 38.68 -12.10
CA PRO A 373 -5.88 39.56 -12.98
C PRO A 373 -4.41 39.62 -12.64
N SER A 374 -4.01 39.22 -11.41
CA SER A 374 -2.60 39.19 -11.05
C SER A 374 -1.84 38.04 -11.71
N VAL A 375 -2.52 37.00 -12.20
CA VAL A 375 -1.90 35.80 -12.81
C VAL A 375 -1.15 36.14 -14.10
N ASP A 376 -1.59 37.18 -14.82
CA ASP A 376 -0.95 37.65 -16.06
C ASP A 376 0.18 38.68 -15.78
N THR A 377 0.61 38.80 -14.56
CA THR A 377 1.70 39.73 -14.15
C THR A 377 2.99 38.98 -13.83
N ASP A 378 4.00 39.74 -13.36
CA ASP A 378 5.28 39.15 -12.93
C ASP A 378 5.13 38.27 -11.67
N ALA A 379 6.01 37.28 -11.52
CA ALA A 379 6.01 36.30 -10.43
C ALA A 379 5.99 36.96 -9.04
N ARG A 380 6.62 38.11 -8.89
CA ARG A 380 6.65 38.86 -7.63
C ARG A 380 5.26 39.39 -7.25
N THR A 381 4.55 39.98 -8.21
CA THR A 381 3.20 40.51 -8.01
C THR A 381 2.22 39.37 -7.69
N VAL A 382 2.26 38.25 -8.44
CA VAL A 382 1.47 37.04 -8.14
C VAL A 382 1.71 36.56 -6.70
N GLY A 383 2.98 36.42 -6.34
CA GLY A 383 3.36 35.98 -5.00
C GLY A 383 2.90 36.93 -3.90
N LEU A 384 3.05 38.26 -4.08
CA LEU A 384 2.62 39.27 -3.12
C LEU A 384 1.09 39.30 -2.95
N VAL A 385 0.33 39.23 -4.05
CA VAL A 385 -1.14 39.19 -4.01
C VAL A 385 -1.64 37.92 -3.32
N ALA A 386 -1.06 36.76 -3.67
CA ALA A 386 -1.41 35.49 -3.03
C ALA A 386 -1.10 35.49 -1.53
N LEU A 387 0.10 35.98 -1.14
CA LEU A 387 0.51 36.09 0.26
C LEU A 387 -0.36 37.09 1.02
N GLY A 388 -0.57 38.30 0.47
CA GLY A 388 -1.32 39.37 1.13
C GLY A 388 -2.79 39.00 1.36
N THR A 389 -3.44 38.43 0.35
CA THR A 389 -4.84 37.99 0.46
C THR A 389 -4.99 36.83 1.43
N THR A 390 -4.10 35.83 1.37
CA THR A 390 -4.12 34.70 2.30
C THR A 390 -3.86 35.16 3.74
N ALA A 391 -2.86 36.03 3.97
CA ALA A 391 -2.54 36.58 5.27
C ALA A 391 -3.72 37.39 5.84
N ALA A 392 -4.43 38.16 5.03
CA ALA A 392 -5.64 38.89 5.45
C ALA A 392 -6.74 37.92 5.94
N TRP A 393 -6.98 36.82 5.23
CA TRP A 393 -7.97 35.83 5.66
C TRP A 393 -7.51 35.01 6.88
N VAL A 394 -6.23 34.71 7.00
CA VAL A 394 -5.64 34.07 8.20
C VAL A 394 -5.74 35.00 9.41
N LEU A 395 -5.51 36.31 9.22
CA LEU A 395 -5.73 37.31 10.26
C LEU A 395 -7.22 37.36 10.65
N ALA A 396 -8.13 37.35 9.70
CA ALA A 396 -9.57 37.26 9.93
C ALA A 396 -9.95 36.02 10.76
N LEU A 397 -9.35 34.85 10.48
CA LEU A 397 -9.52 33.65 11.32
C LEU A 397 -9.09 33.87 12.78
N GLY A 398 -8.06 34.68 12.99
CA GLY A 398 -7.57 35.02 14.35
C GLY A 398 -8.48 35.99 15.12
N VAL A 399 -9.05 36.97 14.42
CA VAL A 399 -9.75 38.13 15.04
C VAL A 399 -11.28 37.89 15.13
N LEU A 400 -11.89 37.25 14.12
CA LEU A 400 -13.34 37.05 14.08
C LEU A 400 -13.87 36.20 15.25
N PRO A 401 -15.09 36.50 15.74
CA PRO A 401 -15.74 35.69 16.76
C PRO A 401 -16.00 34.28 16.27
N ARG A 402 -16.06 33.28 17.17
CA ARG A 402 -16.15 31.86 16.84
C ARG A 402 -17.20 31.52 15.78
N THR A 403 -18.35 32.16 15.80
CA THR A 403 -19.44 31.92 14.85
C THR A 403 -19.17 32.46 13.43
N ALA A 404 -18.45 33.57 13.31
CA ALA A 404 -18.13 34.21 12.03
C ALA A 404 -16.83 33.66 11.40
N ARG A 405 -16.00 32.96 12.16
CA ARG A 405 -14.74 32.34 11.64
C ARG A 405 -14.98 31.40 10.46
N ILE A 406 -16.14 30.73 10.42
CA ILE A 406 -16.52 29.84 9.33
C ILE A 406 -16.40 30.54 7.97
N ILE A 407 -16.69 31.85 7.92
CA ILE A 407 -16.61 32.63 6.66
C ILE A 407 -15.17 32.70 6.13
N ALA A 408 -14.18 32.79 7.01
CA ALA A 408 -12.78 32.92 6.62
C ALA A 408 -12.08 31.56 6.32
N ILE A 409 -12.73 30.41 6.64
CA ILE A 409 -12.10 29.08 6.49
C ILE A 409 -11.79 28.75 5.03
N ALA A 410 -12.78 28.87 4.12
CA ALA A 410 -12.57 28.51 2.72
C ALA A 410 -11.55 29.44 2.03
N PRO A 411 -11.66 30.77 2.09
CA PRO A 411 -10.66 31.61 1.43
C PRO A 411 -9.25 31.50 2.03
N ALA A 412 -9.12 31.35 3.35
CA ALA A 412 -7.82 31.11 3.98
C ALA A 412 -7.24 29.73 3.57
N GLY A 413 -8.09 28.72 3.47
CA GLY A 413 -7.70 27.37 3.07
C GLY A 413 -7.25 27.32 1.60
N THR A 414 -8.02 27.89 0.68
CA THR A 414 -7.65 27.97 -0.75
C THR A 414 -6.42 28.82 -0.98
N GLY A 415 -6.32 29.99 -0.35
CA GLY A 415 -5.11 30.80 -0.38
C GLY A 415 -3.88 30.05 0.13
N SER A 416 -4.03 29.30 1.23
CA SER A 416 -2.95 28.43 1.75
C SER A 416 -2.56 27.35 0.75
N LEU A 417 -3.50 26.74 0.01
CA LEU A 417 -3.20 25.76 -1.06
C LEU A 417 -2.44 26.41 -2.22
N VAL A 418 -2.79 27.65 -2.61
CA VAL A 418 -2.05 28.40 -3.64
C VAL A 418 -0.62 28.66 -3.18
N LEU A 419 -0.42 29.11 -1.93
CA LEU A 419 0.92 29.34 -1.37
C LEU A 419 1.75 28.04 -1.29
N VAL A 420 1.13 26.91 -0.95
CA VAL A 420 1.78 25.60 -0.99
C VAL A 420 2.15 25.22 -2.44
N GLY A 421 1.28 25.48 -3.40
CA GLY A 421 1.54 25.26 -4.84
C GLY A 421 2.76 26.06 -5.31
N LEU A 422 2.85 27.35 -4.96
CA LEU A 422 4.00 28.20 -5.27
C LEU A 422 5.27 27.69 -4.58
N ALA A 423 5.18 27.21 -3.34
CA ALA A 423 6.31 26.63 -2.61
C ALA A 423 6.80 25.32 -3.27
N LEU A 424 5.88 24.47 -3.72
CA LEU A 424 6.22 23.25 -4.47
C LEU A 424 6.88 23.59 -5.81
N GLN A 425 6.39 24.60 -6.52
CA GLN A 425 6.97 25.07 -7.77
C GLN A 425 8.39 25.60 -7.55
N ALA A 426 8.61 26.44 -6.51
CA ALA A 426 9.95 26.88 -6.15
C ALA A 426 10.91 25.72 -5.83
N THR A 427 10.39 24.69 -5.16
CA THR A 427 11.17 23.47 -4.87
C THR A 427 11.48 22.69 -6.15
N ALA A 428 10.52 22.57 -7.06
CA ALA A 428 10.71 21.92 -8.35
C ALA A 428 11.73 22.65 -9.23
N ASP A 429 11.71 23.99 -9.23
CA ASP A 429 12.69 24.84 -9.93
C ASP A 429 14.12 24.59 -9.42
N VAL A 430 14.30 24.47 -8.09
CA VAL A 430 15.61 24.16 -7.50
C VAL A 430 16.05 22.74 -7.89
N LEU A 431 15.12 21.78 -7.86
CA LEU A 431 15.41 20.39 -8.22
C LEU A 431 15.74 20.22 -9.71
N ASP A 432 15.05 20.95 -10.60
CA ASP A 432 15.34 20.97 -12.04
C ASP A 432 16.74 21.53 -12.32
N ARG A 433 17.12 22.63 -11.65
CA ARG A 433 18.48 23.18 -11.76
C ARG A 433 19.54 22.22 -11.27
N TRP A 434 19.27 21.56 -10.14
CA TRP A 434 20.16 20.55 -9.57
C TRP A 434 20.32 19.35 -10.54
N SER A 435 19.24 18.89 -11.17
CA SER A 435 19.26 17.75 -12.11
C SER A 435 20.07 18.00 -13.38
N ARG A 436 20.34 19.27 -13.71
CA ARG A 436 21.18 19.68 -14.87
C ARG A 436 22.68 19.63 -14.57
N ILE A 437 23.06 19.31 -13.34
CA ILE A 437 24.45 19.08 -12.99
C ILE A 437 24.81 17.67 -13.45
N ALA A 438 25.58 17.58 -14.54
CA ALA A 438 25.92 16.30 -15.19
C ALA A 438 26.96 15.48 -14.40
N ASP A 439 27.88 16.18 -13.71
CA ASP A 439 29.02 15.55 -13.06
C ASP A 439 28.77 15.34 -11.59
N VAL A 440 28.85 14.08 -11.16
CA VAL A 440 28.71 13.66 -9.76
C VAL A 440 30.13 13.44 -9.21
N PHE A 441 30.41 13.96 -8.02
CA PHE A 441 31.71 13.88 -7.32
C PHE A 441 32.91 14.57 -8.05
N ASP A 442 32.66 15.45 -9.03
CA ASP A 442 33.75 16.07 -9.81
C ASP A 442 34.02 17.54 -9.42
N ARG A 443 33.21 18.14 -8.58
CA ARG A 443 33.31 19.57 -8.28
C ARG A 443 33.59 19.86 -6.82
N SER A 444 34.42 20.87 -6.60
CA SER A 444 34.77 21.39 -5.29
C SER A 444 33.63 22.17 -4.60
N PHE A 445 33.84 22.67 -3.36
CA PHE A 445 32.92 23.49 -2.58
C PHE A 445 32.26 24.67 -3.31
N GLY A 446 32.82 25.17 -4.36
CA GLY A 446 32.37 26.36 -5.12
C GLY A 446 31.22 26.10 -6.11
N VAL A 447 30.61 24.91 -6.12
CA VAL A 447 29.49 24.58 -7.00
C VAL A 447 28.35 25.57 -6.78
N ARG A 448 27.83 26.12 -7.89
CA ARG A 448 26.65 26.99 -7.92
C ARG A 448 25.61 26.40 -8.83
N LEU A 449 24.31 26.56 -8.47
CA LEU A 449 23.23 26.20 -9.36
C LEU A 449 23.14 27.25 -10.46
N THR A 450 23.42 26.87 -11.72
CA THR A 450 23.34 27.78 -12.85
C THR A 450 21.90 28.21 -13.11
N THR A 451 21.67 29.50 -13.30
CA THR A 451 20.34 30.09 -13.32
C THR A 451 19.76 30.24 -14.73
N PRO A 452 18.54 29.73 -15.00
CA PRO A 452 17.48 30.55 -15.56
C PRO A 452 16.76 31.32 -14.44
N ALA A 453 16.16 32.50 -14.80
CA ALA A 453 15.38 33.27 -13.83
C ALA A 453 14.34 32.37 -13.11
N PRO A 454 14.18 32.47 -11.78
CA PRO A 454 13.21 31.69 -11.06
C PRO A 454 11.79 32.05 -11.54
N VAL A 455 10.96 31.03 -11.73
CA VAL A 455 9.54 31.18 -12.11
C VAL A 455 8.72 31.76 -10.95
N THR A 456 9.20 31.64 -9.71
CA THR A 456 8.57 32.17 -8.50
C THR A 456 9.52 33.15 -7.80
N GLU A 457 8.98 34.11 -7.03
CA GLU A 457 9.79 35.02 -6.21
C GLU A 457 10.30 34.29 -4.95
N PRO A 458 11.59 33.91 -4.85
CA PRO A 458 12.09 33.08 -3.76
C PRO A 458 11.98 33.73 -2.38
N ALA A 459 12.06 35.08 -2.31
CA ALA A 459 11.99 35.82 -1.06
C ALA A 459 10.65 35.67 -0.33
N LEU A 460 9.58 35.34 -1.06
CA LEU A 460 8.25 35.17 -0.51
C LEU A 460 7.98 33.75 0.03
N LEU A 461 8.89 32.80 -0.18
CA LEU A 461 8.69 31.40 0.21
C LEU A 461 8.54 31.23 1.73
N VAL A 462 9.46 31.79 2.51
CA VAL A 462 9.41 31.68 3.98
C VAL A 462 8.15 32.35 4.55
N PRO A 463 7.80 33.61 4.21
CA PRO A 463 6.54 34.21 4.65
C PRO A 463 5.29 33.42 4.25
N SER A 464 5.29 32.84 3.04
CA SER A 464 4.18 31.99 2.56
C SER A 464 4.00 30.75 3.42
N LEU A 465 5.07 30.02 3.71
CA LEU A 465 5.05 28.82 4.55
C LEU A 465 4.62 29.14 6.00
N LEU A 466 5.10 30.28 6.54
CA LEU A 466 4.69 30.73 7.87
C LEU A 466 3.20 31.11 7.92
N THR A 467 2.67 31.72 6.85
CA THR A 467 1.23 32.05 6.73
C THR A 467 0.38 30.79 6.68
N VAL A 468 0.80 29.78 5.90
CA VAL A 468 0.14 28.46 5.87
C VAL A 468 0.15 27.81 7.25
N LEU A 469 1.28 27.84 7.93
CA LEU A 469 1.42 27.28 9.27
C LEU A 469 0.52 28.00 10.28
N ALA A 470 0.43 29.33 10.19
CA ALA A 470 -0.48 30.12 11.01
C ALA A 470 -1.95 29.79 10.73
N CYS A 471 -2.32 29.55 9.47
CA CYS A 471 -3.65 29.09 9.10
C CYS A 471 -4.00 27.78 9.82
N VAL A 472 -3.15 26.76 9.70
CA VAL A 472 -3.34 25.45 10.33
C VAL A 472 -3.42 25.59 11.86
N ALA A 473 -2.56 26.40 12.46
CA ALA A 473 -2.54 26.66 13.89
C ALA A 473 -3.81 27.34 14.42
N LEU A 474 -4.41 28.22 13.62
CA LEU A 474 -5.62 28.97 13.99
C LEU A 474 -6.91 28.16 13.76
N LEU A 475 -6.90 27.15 12.89
CA LEU A 475 -8.05 26.26 12.69
C LEU A 475 -8.41 25.50 13.97
N ASP A 476 -7.41 25.05 14.75
CA ASP A 476 -7.61 24.41 16.06
C ASP A 476 -6.81 25.13 17.15
N ARG A 477 -7.23 26.38 17.45
CA ARG A 477 -6.55 27.27 18.40
C ARG A 477 -6.46 26.69 19.81
N ASP A 478 -7.47 25.94 20.25
CA ASP A 478 -7.51 25.39 21.61
C ASP A 478 -6.47 24.25 21.75
N ARG A 479 -6.29 23.44 20.72
CA ARG A 479 -5.25 22.40 20.66
C ARG A 479 -3.87 23.03 20.50
N THR A 480 -3.73 24.02 19.63
CA THR A 480 -2.47 24.72 19.38
C THR A 480 -1.92 25.36 20.65
N ARG A 481 -2.78 26.00 21.46
CA ARG A 481 -2.36 26.59 22.76
C ARG A 481 -1.82 25.55 23.74
N ARG A 482 -2.38 24.33 23.76
CA ARG A 482 -1.92 23.22 24.60
C ARG A 482 -0.59 22.63 24.13
N THR A 483 -0.29 22.75 22.86
CA THR A 483 0.88 22.16 22.18
C THR A 483 1.84 23.22 21.64
N LEU A 484 1.86 24.41 22.27
CA LEU A 484 2.68 25.54 21.83
C LEU A 484 4.17 25.21 21.59
N PRO A 485 4.85 24.42 22.47
CA PRO A 485 6.25 24.07 22.23
C PRO A 485 6.45 23.19 20.99
N VAL A 486 5.49 22.33 20.65
CA VAL A 486 5.54 21.53 19.43
C VAL A 486 5.40 22.42 18.20
N TRP A 487 4.49 23.39 18.24
CA TRP A 487 4.31 24.36 17.15
C TRP A 487 5.56 25.22 16.93
N GLY A 488 6.25 25.64 18.00
CA GLY A 488 7.52 26.37 17.91
C GLY A 488 8.60 25.55 17.18
N ARG A 489 8.70 24.25 17.47
CA ARG A 489 9.63 23.34 16.79
C ARG A 489 9.28 23.14 15.31
N ILE A 490 7.98 22.95 14.99
CA ILE A 490 7.51 22.83 13.61
C ILE A 490 7.80 24.12 12.84
N THR A 491 7.57 25.29 13.44
CA THR A 491 7.88 26.59 12.83
C THR A 491 9.38 26.70 12.52
N GLY A 492 10.25 26.31 13.44
CA GLY A 492 11.69 26.30 13.22
C GLY A 492 12.11 25.40 12.06
N LEU A 493 11.54 24.17 11.97
CA LEU A 493 11.77 23.24 10.89
C LEU A 493 11.34 23.84 9.54
N VAL A 494 10.10 24.32 9.45
CA VAL A 494 9.52 24.88 8.21
C VAL A 494 10.31 26.11 7.75
N THR A 495 10.71 26.98 8.69
CA THR A 495 11.55 28.14 8.39
C THR A 495 12.93 27.73 7.88
N GLY A 496 13.56 26.73 8.49
CA GLY A 496 14.85 26.22 8.08
C GLY A 496 14.83 25.61 6.67
N VAL A 497 13.87 24.75 6.40
CA VAL A 497 13.71 24.14 5.06
C VAL A 497 13.37 25.22 4.02
N GLY A 498 12.43 26.11 4.31
CA GLY A 498 12.06 27.22 3.42
C GLY A 498 13.24 28.15 3.14
N LEU A 499 14.07 28.46 4.14
CA LEU A 499 15.28 29.27 3.98
C LEU A 499 16.31 28.58 3.08
N ALA A 500 16.50 27.27 3.24
CA ALA A 500 17.42 26.50 2.39
C ALA A 500 16.98 26.53 0.91
N ILE A 501 15.69 26.34 0.63
CA ILE A 501 15.14 26.39 -0.73
C ILE A 501 15.29 27.84 -1.29
N THR A 502 14.97 28.85 -0.48
CA THR A 502 15.15 30.25 -0.85
C THR A 502 16.60 30.56 -1.23
N LEU A 503 17.56 30.13 -0.42
CA LEU A 503 18.98 30.34 -0.69
C LEU A 503 19.43 29.56 -1.92
N ALA A 504 18.96 28.36 -2.14
CA ALA A 504 19.26 27.56 -3.33
C ALA A 504 18.68 28.17 -4.63
N SER A 505 17.70 29.07 -4.52
CA SER A 505 17.13 29.78 -5.66
C SER A 505 17.93 30.99 -6.10
N TYR A 506 18.90 31.46 -5.30
CA TYR A 506 19.80 32.55 -5.61
C TYR A 506 21.17 32.03 -6.06
N ASP A 507 21.99 32.92 -6.66
CA ASP A 507 23.36 32.58 -7.10
C ASP A 507 24.35 32.54 -5.93
N VAL A 508 24.08 31.66 -4.96
CA VAL A 508 24.99 31.40 -3.83
C VAL A 508 25.63 30.00 -3.99
N PRO A 509 26.83 29.81 -3.42
CA PRO A 509 27.43 28.48 -3.39
C PRO A 509 26.50 27.45 -2.75
N LEU A 510 26.41 26.25 -3.35
CA LEU A 510 25.52 25.17 -2.89
C LEU A 510 25.80 24.76 -1.41
N ALA A 511 27.03 24.98 -0.95
CA ALA A 511 27.40 24.78 0.45
C ALA A 511 26.50 25.55 1.44
N VAL A 512 26.01 26.75 1.07
CA VAL A 512 25.21 27.60 1.97
C VAL A 512 23.83 27.02 2.26
N PRO A 513 22.98 26.69 1.25
CA PRO A 513 21.70 26.04 1.49
C PRO A 513 21.87 24.66 2.12
N LEU A 514 22.90 23.88 1.77
CA LEU A 514 23.20 22.59 2.40
C LEU A 514 23.58 22.75 3.88
N ALA A 515 24.32 23.80 4.27
CA ALA A 515 24.61 24.07 5.67
C ALA A 515 23.34 24.31 6.48
N VAL A 516 22.38 25.07 5.93
CA VAL A 516 21.08 25.28 6.58
C VAL A 516 20.32 23.95 6.75
N LEU A 517 20.26 23.10 5.72
CA LEU A 517 19.62 21.79 5.82
C LEU A 517 20.35 20.87 6.80
N THR A 518 21.68 20.93 6.84
CA THR A 518 22.48 20.20 7.84
C THR A 518 22.11 20.60 9.25
N LEU A 519 21.96 21.91 9.54
CA LEU A 519 21.51 22.40 10.84
C LEU A 519 20.08 21.95 11.17
N VAL A 520 19.19 21.90 10.18
CA VAL A 520 17.84 21.34 10.34
C VAL A 520 17.90 19.86 10.71
N ALA A 521 18.71 19.07 10.01
CA ALA A 521 18.88 17.64 10.28
C ALA A 521 19.45 17.40 11.69
N LEU A 522 20.48 18.15 12.09
CA LEU A 522 21.10 18.07 13.42
C LEU A 522 20.11 18.51 14.52
N GLY A 523 19.35 19.58 14.28
CA GLY A 523 18.30 20.03 15.19
C GLY A 523 17.20 18.97 15.38
N ALA A 524 16.76 18.33 14.29
CA ALA A 524 15.81 17.23 14.34
C ALA A 524 16.37 16.00 15.10
N ALA A 525 17.64 15.65 14.88
CA ALA A 525 18.31 14.58 15.62
C ALA A 525 18.42 14.89 17.13
N ALA A 526 18.76 16.13 17.47
CA ALA A 526 18.80 16.59 18.88
C ALA A 526 17.40 16.52 19.53
N LEU A 527 16.35 16.91 18.80
CA LEU A 527 14.96 16.79 19.28
C LEU A 527 14.53 15.34 19.42
N ALA A 528 14.99 14.42 18.54
CA ALA A 528 14.75 12.98 18.66
C ALA A 528 15.33 12.41 19.96
N LEU A 529 16.46 12.94 20.44
CA LEU A 529 17.08 12.57 21.72
C LEU A 529 16.40 13.23 22.93
N ALA A 530 15.91 14.47 22.77
CA ALA A 530 15.34 15.27 23.86
C ALA A 530 13.86 14.94 24.12
N THR A 531 13.10 14.45 23.14
CA THR A 531 11.67 14.16 23.25
C THR A 531 11.41 12.69 23.56
N ASN A 532 10.14 12.34 23.86
CA ASN A 532 9.74 10.99 24.20
C ASN A 532 8.51 10.56 23.39
N GLY A 533 8.23 9.26 23.34
CA GLY A 533 7.05 8.71 22.66
C GLY A 533 7.12 8.84 21.14
N ALA A 534 5.95 8.94 20.50
CA ALA A 534 5.83 9.07 19.04
C ALA A 534 6.55 10.33 18.50
N GLU A 535 6.63 11.39 19.30
CA GLU A 535 7.30 12.63 18.92
C GLU A 535 8.79 12.41 18.62
N ALA A 536 9.50 11.65 19.46
CA ALA A 536 10.91 11.31 19.22
C ALA A 536 11.13 10.56 17.90
N THR A 537 10.21 9.66 17.56
CA THR A 537 10.28 8.90 16.31
C THR A 537 10.02 9.80 15.08
N ILE A 538 9.09 10.73 15.19
CA ILE A 538 8.82 11.72 14.12
C ILE A 538 10.06 12.58 13.88
N TRP A 539 10.71 13.08 14.94
CA TRP A 539 11.94 13.87 14.82
C TRP A 539 13.10 13.06 14.24
N ALA A 540 13.20 11.77 14.56
CA ALA A 540 14.20 10.89 13.94
C ALA A 540 13.93 10.69 12.44
N LEU A 541 12.68 10.50 12.04
CA LEU A 541 12.30 10.43 10.62
C LEU A 541 12.62 11.73 9.88
N LEU A 542 12.34 12.90 10.51
CA LEU A 542 12.68 14.19 9.93
C LEU A 542 14.21 14.41 9.82
N ALA A 543 14.99 13.93 10.78
CA ALA A 543 16.44 13.96 10.70
C ALA A 543 16.96 13.11 9.53
N VAL A 544 16.39 11.92 9.33
CA VAL A 544 16.72 11.03 8.22
C VAL A 544 16.34 11.65 6.87
N THR A 545 15.11 12.19 6.73
CA THR A 545 14.66 12.81 5.48
C THR A 545 15.47 14.05 5.13
N ALA A 546 15.77 14.92 6.11
CA ALA A 546 16.65 16.06 5.90
C ALA A 546 18.08 15.62 5.55
N GLY A 547 18.60 14.60 6.23
CA GLY A 547 19.90 14.00 5.92
C GLY A 547 19.96 13.40 4.51
N THR A 548 18.89 12.76 4.05
CA THR A 548 18.78 12.24 2.68
C THR A 548 18.76 13.38 1.66
N ALA A 549 18.04 14.48 1.94
CA ALA A 549 18.02 15.65 1.10
C ALA A 549 19.42 16.29 0.99
N VAL A 550 20.16 16.37 2.10
CA VAL A 550 21.56 16.84 2.13
C VAL A 550 22.45 15.89 1.33
N ALA A 551 22.33 14.58 1.50
CA ALA A 551 23.12 13.60 0.75
C ALA A 551 22.90 13.74 -0.75
N ILE A 552 21.65 13.82 -1.21
CA ILE A 552 21.31 14.00 -2.62
C ILE A 552 21.82 15.38 -3.11
N GLY A 553 21.57 16.45 -2.37
CA GLY A 553 21.97 17.81 -2.74
C GLY A 553 23.47 18.01 -2.83
N ALA A 554 24.25 17.25 -2.06
CA ALA A 554 25.71 17.33 -2.00
C ALA A 554 26.43 16.42 -3.02
N LEU A 555 25.71 15.56 -3.77
CA LEU A 555 26.31 14.66 -4.76
C LEU A 555 27.24 15.33 -5.80
N PRO A 556 27.00 16.58 -6.23
CA PRO A 556 27.89 17.22 -7.18
C PRO A 556 29.31 17.49 -6.69
N GLY A 557 29.56 17.42 -5.38
CA GLY A 557 30.88 17.66 -4.81
C GLY A 557 31.23 16.68 -3.69
N ASP A 558 32.36 15.99 -3.84
CA ASP A 558 32.89 15.08 -2.82
C ASP A 558 33.16 15.79 -1.48
N GLY A 559 33.80 16.98 -1.51
CA GLY A 559 34.00 17.82 -0.34
C GLY A 559 32.71 18.31 0.29
N LEU A 560 31.69 18.65 -0.51
CA LEU A 560 30.35 19.02 -0.01
C LEU A 560 29.70 17.86 0.72
N LEU A 561 29.75 16.69 0.13
CA LEU A 561 29.16 15.47 0.71
C LEU A 561 29.84 15.13 2.04
N LEU A 562 31.18 15.16 2.07
CA LEU A 562 31.95 14.89 3.27
C LEU A 562 31.62 15.91 4.40
N ALA A 563 31.66 17.20 4.11
CA ALA A 563 31.46 18.25 5.10
C ALA A 563 30.06 18.26 5.71
N HIS A 564 29.02 18.01 4.89
CA HIS A 564 27.64 18.14 5.35
C HIS A 564 27.04 16.82 5.85
N LEU A 565 27.45 15.68 5.29
CA LEU A 565 26.89 14.38 5.68
C LEU A 565 27.57 13.79 6.92
N SER A 566 28.88 14.07 7.14
CA SER A 566 29.60 13.52 8.32
C SER A 566 28.97 13.90 9.66
N PRO A 567 28.63 15.16 9.95
CA PRO A 567 27.99 15.50 11.22
C PRO A 567 26.59 14.87 11.36
N ILE A 568 25.85 14.74 10.26
CA ILE A 568 24.54 14.06 10.26
C ILE A 568 24.70 12.56 10.55
N ALA A 569 25.68 11.91 9.93
CA ALA A 569 25.96 10.48 10.17
C ALA A 569 26.30 10.22 11.65
N ILE A 570 27.16 11.06 12.24
CA ILE A 570 27.49 10.99 13.69
C ILE A 570 26.22 11.21 14.54
N ALA A 571 25.39 12.18 14.19
CA ALA A 571 24.15 12.44 14.91
C ALA A 571 23.17 11.25 14.82
N LEU A 572 23.03 10.63 13.65
CA LEU A 572 22.19 9.45 13.45
C LEU A 572 22.72 8.25 14.24
N VAL A 573 24.03 8.04 14.29
CA VAL A 573 24.64 7.03 15.17
C VAL A 573 24.31 7.32 16.63
N ALA A 574 24.43 8.56 17.08
CA ALA A 574 24.07 8.95 18.44
C ALA A 574 22.58 8.66 18.74
N VAL A 575 21.67 8.96 17.80
CA VAL A 575 20.24 8.64 17.95
C VAL A 575 20.00 7.11 17.96
N ALA A 576 20.72 6.35 17.15
CA ALA A 576 20.63 4.89 17.10
C ALA A 576 21.07 4.23 18.43
N VAL A 577 22.09 4.79 19.08
CA VAL A 577 22.65 4.28 20.34
C VAL A 577 21.92 4.82 21.57
N LEU A 578 21.74 6.13 21.65
CA LEU A 578 21.26 6.85 22.84
C LEU A 578 19.73 7.08 22.85
N GLY A 579 19.05 6.84 21.73
CA GLY A 579 17.60 7.04 21.62
C GLY A 579 16.83 6.24 22.68
N ARG A 580 15.88 6.86 23.33
CA ARG A 580 15.12 6.24 24.43
C ARG A 580 14.06 5.23 23.93
N GLN A 581 13.51 5.46 22.74
CA GLN A 581 12.44 4.66 22.14
C GLN A 581 13.01 3.65 21.16
N GLN A 582 12.47 2.43 21.16
CA GLN A 582 12.90 1.39 20.23
C GLN A 582 12.68 1.81 18.77
N ALA A 583 11.51 2.38 18.44
CA ALA A 583 11.21 2.85 17.09
C ALA A 583 12.18 3.95 16.62
N THR A 584 12.51 4.92 17.48
CA THR A 584 13.50 5.98 17.21
C THR A 584 14.87 5.39 16.90
N ARG A 585 15.31 4.42 17.70
CA ARG A 585 16.60 3.72 17.50
C ARG A 585 16.62 2.90 16.20
N VAL A 586 15.51 2.25 15.84
CA VAL A 586 15.40 1.49 14.59
C VAL A 586 15.49 2.40 13.37
N VAL A 587 14.72 3.53 13.37
CA VAL A 587 14.77 4.50 12.27
C VAL A 587 16.19 5.03 12.03
N ALA A 588 16.86 5.45 13.10
CA ALA A 588 18.22 5.95 13.00
C ALA A 588 19.24 4.81 12.69
N GLY A 589 19.01 3.61 13.23
CA GLY A 589 19.86 2.43 13.00
C GLY A 589 19.86 1.94 11.57
N LEU A 590 18.74 2.11 10.85
CA LEU A 590 18.65 1.81 9.42
C LEU A 590 19.37 2.88 8.56
N ALA A 591 19.33 4.14 8.96
CA ALA A 591 19.87 5.24 8.17
C ALA A 591 21.37 5.53 8.46
N ALA A 592 21.83 5.31 9.69
CA ALA A 592 23.20 5.63 10.10
C ALA A 592 24.28 4.92 9.27
N PRO A 593 24.19 3.61 8.97
CA PRO A 593 25.17 2.95 8.10
C PRO A 593 25.24 3.54 6.69
N ALA A 594 24.09 3.93 6.11
CA ALA A 594 24.04 4.55 4.78
C ALA A 594 24.73 5.92 4.78
N ALA A 595 24.42 6.76 5.78
CA ALA A 595 25.05 8.06 5.93
C ALA A 595 26.57 7.95 6.16
N LEU A 596 27.00 7.02 7.01
CA LEU A 596 28.43 6.74 7.25
C LEU A 596 29.12 6.19 6.00
N GLY A 597 28.47 5.27 5.28
CA GLY A 597 29.02 4.69 4.07
C GLY A 597 29.25 5.77 3.00
N LEU A 598 28.27 6.63 2.75
CA LEU A 598 28.40 7.75 1.80
C LEU A 598 29.46 8.78 2.25
N ALA A 599 29.49 9.13 3.53
CA ALA A 599 30.51 10.04 4.06
C ALA A 599 31.94 9.43 3.94
N THR A 600 32.07 8.13 4.17
CA THR A 600 33.35 7.42 4.00
C THR A 600 33.76 7.36 2.51
N SER A 601 32.82 7.11 1.62
CA SER A 601 33.05 7.13 0.17
C SER A 601 33.57 8.50 -0.28
N ALA A 602 32.90 9.57 0.18
CA ALA A 602 33.33 10.93 -0.12
C ALA A 602 34.73 11.24 0.46
N ALA A 603 35.03 10.74 1.67
CA ALA A 603 36.38 10.93 2.27
C ALA A 603 37.47 10.27 1.45
N VAL A 604 37.25 9.07 0.92
CA VAL A 604 38.21 8.36 0.05
C VAL A 604 38.45 9.15 -1.25
N LEU A 605 37.38 9.64 -1.89
CA LEU A 605 37.48 10.42 -3.12
C LEU A 605 38.17 11.76 -2.90
N VAL A 606 37.95 12.46 -1.77
CA VAL A 606 38.63 13.72 -1.42
C VAL A 606 40.15 13.53 -1.20
N ILE A 607 40.57 12.38 -0.69
CA ILE A 607 41.98 12.05 -0.49
C ILE A 607 42.67 11.77 -1.85
N GLY A 608 41.90 11.51 -2.91
CA GLY A 608 42.40 11.31 -4.27
C GLY A 608 42.66 9.84 -4.61
N ASP A 609 42.12 8.92 -3.85
CA ASP A 609 42.17 7.50 -4.15
C ASP A 609 41.17 7.13 -5.25
N ASP A 610 41.47 6.03 -5.97
CA ASP A 610 40.58 5.49 -7.00
C ASP A 610 39.25 5.02 -6.41
N ALA A 611 38.18 5.24 -7.14
CA ALA A 611 36.84 4.75 -6.81
C ALA A 611 36.81 3.22 -6.58
N ALA A 612 37.73 2.51 -7.19
CA ALA A 612 37.93 1.07 -6.97
C ALA A 612 38.17 0.70 -5.49
N TRP A 613 38.80 1.56 -4.69
CA TRP A 613 39.16 1.26 -3.30
C TRP A 613 38.10 1.69 -2.27
N VAL A 614 37.01 2.30 -2.66
CA VAL A 614 35.99 2.86 -1.76
C VAL A 614 35.33 1.79 -0.86
N SER A 615 35.09 0.58 -1.38
CA SER A 615 34.28 -0.41 -0.66
C SER A 615 34.96 -1.00 0.58
N ILE A 616 36.28 -1.04 0.66
CA ILE A 616 36.98 -1.60 1.83
C ILE A 616 36.90 -0.68 3.05
N PRO A 617 37.20 0.64 2.96
CA PRO A 617 36.96 1.58 4.04
C PRO A 617 35.47 1.65 4.47
N VAL A 618 34.54 1.63 3.50
CA VAL A 618 33.11 1.59 3.81
C VAL A 618 32.78 0.32 4.62
N LEU A 619 33.19 -0.87 4.15
CA LEU A 619 32.98 -2.13 4.87
C LEU A 619 33.54 -2.07 6.29
N LEU A 620 34.74 -1.52 6.47
CA LEU A 620 35.36 -1.40 7.80
C LEU A 620 34.54 -0.48 8.71
N VAL A 621 34.16 0.71 8.25
CA VAL A 621 33.44 1.69 9.06
C VAL A 621 32.05 1.17 9.44
N VAL A 622 31.25 0.69 8.45
CA VAL A 622 29.90 0.18 8.76
C VAL A 622 29.95 -1.16 9.49
N GLY A 623 30.96 -1.99 9.24
CA GLY A 623 31.18 -3.26 9.94
C GLY A 623 31.57 -3.04 11.40
N VAL A 624 32.43 -2.08 11.71
CA VAL A 624 32.76 -1.67 13.09
C VAL A 624 31.53 -1.11 13.80
N LEU A 625 30.71 -0.33 13.12
CA LEU A 625 29.43 0.12 13.69
C LEU A 625 28.51 -1.07 14.03
N ALA A 626 28.37 -2.04 13.14
CA ALA A 626 27.58 -3.24 13.37
C ALA A 626 28.13 -4.08 14.52
N LEU A 627 29.47 -4.18 14.64
CA LEU A 627 30.17 -4.82 15.79
C LEU A 627 29.84 -4.10 17.10
N ALA A 628 29.87 -2.76 17.11
CA ALA A 628 29.62 -1.97 18.32
C ALA A 628 28.14 -1.97 18.74
N VAL A 629 27.24 -2.10 17.77
CA VAL A 629 25.77 -2.04 17.98
C VAL A 629 25.14 -3.31 17.39
N PRO A 630 25.15 -4.45 18.11
CA PRO A 630 24.70 -5.75 17.60
C PRO A 630 23.17 -5.83 17.55
N ARG A 631 22.59 -5.13 16.59
CA ARG A 631 21.14 -5.04 16.35
C ARG A 631 20.85 -5.38 14.88
N ILE A 632 19.79 -6.14 14.64
CA ILE A 632 19.43 -6.65 13.31
C ILE A 632 19.21 -5.52 12.29
N ASP A 633 18.64 -4.40 12.72
CA ASP A 633 18.42 -3.22 11.88
C ASP A 633 19.74 -2.57 11.42
N VAL A 634 20.68 -2.41 12.34
CA VAL A 634 22.02 -1.84 12.05
C VAL A 634 22.86 -2.82 11.22
N GLU A 635 22.88 -4.09 11.62
CA GLU A 635 23.61 -5.16 10.91
C GLU A 635 23.11 -5.31 9.46
N GLY A 636 21.78 -5.39 9.27
CA GLY A 636 21.16 -5.50 7.94
C GLY A 636 21.47 -4.30 7.04
N ALA A 637 21.36 -3.09 7.58
CA ALA A 637 21.69 -1.87 6.85
C ALA A 637 23.20 -1.80 6.51
N ALA A 638 24.08 -2.16 7.44
CA ALA A 638 25.52 -2.18 7.23
C ALA A 638 25.92 -3.17 6.12
N ILE A 639 25.35 -4.39 6.14
CA ILE A 639 25.56 -5.38 5.07
C ILE A 639 25.11 -4.83 3.71
N THR A 640 23.91 -4.23 3.65
CA THR A 640 23.38 -3.67 2.41
C THR A 640 24.32 -2.60 1.84
N VAL A 641 24.75 -1.65 2.67
CA VAL A 641 25.66 -0.57 2.28
C VAL A 641 27.01 -1.11 1.82
N ALA A 642 27.59 -2.07 2.54
CA ALA A 642 28.84 -2.69 2.19
C ALA A 642 28.78 -3.46 0.85
N VAL A 643 27.66 -4.16 0.59
CA VAL A 643 27.45 -4.88 -0.68
C VAL A 643 27.25 -3.89 -1.83
N VAL A 644 26.49 -2.81 -1.64
CA VAL A 644 26.33 -1.78 -2.68
C VAL A 644 27.68 -1.13 -3.01
N ALA A 645 28.47 -0.78 -1.99
CA ALA A 645 29.81 -0.24 -2.18
C ALA A 645 30.72 -1.22 -2.94
N LEU A 646 30.65 -2.52 -2.62
CA LEU A 646 31.37 -3.57 -3.34
C LEU A 646 31.02 -3.60 -4.83
N LEU A 647 29.72 -3.58 -5.16
CA LEU A 647 29.27 -3.63 -6.56
C LEU A 647 29.78 -2.42 -7.35
N VAL A 648 29.82 -1.24 -6.75
CA VAL A 648 30.40 -0.04 -7.36
C VAL A 648 31.90 -0.21 -7.57
N SER A 649 32.65 -0.66 -6.55
CA SER A 649 34.10 -0.87 -6.69
C SER A 649 34.44 -1.96 -7.71
N LEU A 650 33.67 -3.05 -7.79
CA LEU A 650 33.89 -4.12 -8.79
C LEU A 650 33.62 -3.64 -10.22
N SER A 651 32.78 -2.62 -10.43
CA SER A 651 32.54 -2.05 -11.77
C SER A 651 33.69 -1.15 -12.26
N THR A 652 34.58 -0.73 -11.38
CA THR A 652 35.68 0.22 -11.67
C THR A 652 37.08 -0.40 -11.55
N THR A 653 37.22 -1.53 -10.83
CA THR A 653 38.51 -2.20 -10.65
C THR A 653 38.91 -3.05 -11.85
N ALA A 654 40.23 -3.07 -12.16
CA ALA A 654 40.78 -3.94 -13.17
C ALA A 654 40.99 -5.39 -12.68
N ASP A 655 41.29 -5.57 -11.38
CA ASP A 655 41.50 -6.87 -10.74
C ASP A 655 40.24 -7.24 -9.90
N VAL A 656 39.23 -7.75 -10.58
CA VAL A 656 37.93 -8.10 -9.95
C VAL A 656 38.08 -9.27 -8.97
N GLY A 657 38.87 -10.28 -9.34
CA GLY A 657 39.04 -11.51 -8.54
C GLY A 657 39.79 -11.26 -7.23
N GLY A 658 40.96 -10.65 -7.34
CA GLY A 658 41.77 -10.31 -6.16
C GLY A 658 41.07 -9.36 -5.20
N TYR A 659 40.41 -8.34 -5.74
CA TYR A 659 39.65 -7.37 -4.93
C TYR A 659 38.46 -8.00 -4.21
N ALA A 660 37.67 -8.82 -4.90
CA ALA A 660 36.54 -9.51 -4.30
C ALA A 660 36.99 -10.48 -3.18
N ALA A 661 38.09 -11.19 -3.41
CA ALA A 661 38.66 -12.06 -2.40
C ALA A 661 39.11 -11.30 -1.14
N LEU A 662 39.75 -10.14 -1.33
CA LEU A 662 40.15 -9.27 -0.22
C LEU A 662 38.94 -8.77 0.57
N TRP A 663 37.93 -8.27 -0.14
CA TRP A 663 36.69 -7.78 0.49
C TRP A 663 35.98 -8.89 1.28
N LEU A 664 35.81 -10.08 0.69
CA LEU A 664 35.22 -11.24 1.35
C LEU A 664 36.02 -11.68 2.61
N THR A 665 37.35 -11.55 2.54
CA THR A 665 38.21 -11.83 3.68
C THR A 665 37.94 -10.89 4.85
N VAL A 666 37.91 -9.58 4.58
CA VAL A 666 37.60 -8.55 5.59
C VAL A 666 36.19 -8.77 6.17
N ALA A 667 35.18 -9.00 5.30
CA ALA A 667 33.82 -9.28 5.72
C ALA A 667 33.73 -10.55 6.60
N GLY A 668 34.47 -11.61 6.25
CA GLY A 668 34.54 -12.83 7.01
C GLY A 668 35.19 -12.65 8.41
N PHE A 669 36.22 -11.82 8.51
CA PHE A 669 36.81 -11.45 9.80
C PHE A 669 35.83 -10.63 10.66
N LEU A 670 35.11 -9.66 10.09
CA LEU A 670 34.12 -8.87 10.81
C LEU A 670 32.98 -9.75 11.33
N ALA A 671 32.44 -10.64 10.48
CA ALA A 671 31.40 -11.58 10.88
C ALA A 671 31.87 -12.58 11.98
N SER A 672 33.11 -13.07 11.87
CA SER A 672 33.69 -13.92 12.89
C SER A 672 33.94 -13.15 14.20
N GLY A 673 34.39 -11.91 14.12
CA GLY A 673 34.55 -10.99 15.25
C GLY A 673 33.24 -10.74 16.00
N THR A 674 32.13 -10.57 15.25
CA THR A 674 30.79 -10.43 15.86
C THR A 674 30.42 -11.66 16.68
N ALA A 675 30.71 -12.86 16.19
CA ALA A 675 30.44 -14.11 16.89
C ALA A 675 31.30 -14.29 18.17
N LEU A 676 32.51 -13.76 18.16
CA LEU A 676 33.45 -13.84 19.31
C LEU A 676 33.08 -12.83 20.39
N LEU A 677 32.66 -11.62 20.00
CA LEU A 677 32.36 -10.53 20.93
C LEU A 677 30.97 -10.64 21.55
N HIS A 678 29.99 -11.22 20.82
CA HIS A 678 28.59 -11.27 21.25
C HIS A 678 28.04 -12.70 21.31
N GLU A 679 27.72 -13.18 22.52
CA GLU A 679 27.17 -14.54 22.73
C GLU A 679 25.87 -14.78 21.96
N SER A 680 25.02 -13.77 21.85
CA SER A 680 23.73 -13.81 21.11
C SER A 680 23.91 -13.96 19.59
N ARG A 681 25.14 -13.74 19.10
CA ARG A 681 25.49 -13.75 17.66
C ARG A 681 26.47 -14.90 17.30
N ARG A 682 26.60 -15.92 18.12
CA ARG A 682 27.47 -17.07 17.84
C ARG A 682 27.21 -17.72 16.47
N GLY A 683 25.98 -17.62 15.95
CA GLY A 683 25.64 -18.07 14.59
C GLY A 683 26.40 -17.35 13.46
N CYS A 684 26.87 -16.11 13.68
CA CYS A 684 27.67 -15.35 12.70
C CYS A 684 29.02 -16.01 12.41
N ALA A 685 29.52 -16.93 13.28
CA ALA A 685 30.71 -17.70 13.00
C ALA A 685 30.59 -18.58 11.75
N PHE A 686 29.40 -19.14 11.50
CA PHE A 686 29.16 -19.91 10.27
C PHE A 686 29.14 -18.99 9.01
N ALA A 687 28.58 -17.80 9.12
CA ALA A 687 28.62 -16.83 8.04
C ALA A 687 30.03 -16.32 7.77
N GLY A 688 30.79 -16.02 8.84
CA GLY A 688 32.21 -15.65 8.74
C GLY A 688 33.09 -16.75 8.11
N GLY A 689 32.92 -17.98 8.54
CA GLY A 689 33.60 -19.13 7.94
C GLY A 689 33.24 -19.36 6.47
N ALA A 690 31.96 -19.17 6.09
CA ALA A 690 31.52 -19.27 4.71
C ALA A 690 32.09 -18.17 3.82
N LEU A 691 32.15 -16.91 4.32
CA LEU A 691 32.78 -15.80 3.60
C LEU A 691 34.28 -16.00 3.40
N LEU A 692 35.01 -16.47 4.42
CA LEU A 692 36.45 -16.79 4.31
C LEU A 692 36.68 -17.91 3.29
N LEU A 693 35.83 -18.92 3.29
CA LEU A 693 35.89 -20.00 2.32
C LEU A 693 35.62 -19.50 0.90
N LEU A 694 34.61 -18.68 0.74
CA LEU A 694 34.28 -18.04 -0.56
C LEU A 694 35.43 -17.15 -1.04
N ALA A 695 36.04 -16.38 -0.13
CA ALA A 695 37.25 -15.59 -0.42
C ALA A 695 38.40 -16.47 -0.97
N SER A 696 38.64 -17.60 -0.33
CA SER A 696 39.64 -18.59 -0.80
C SER A 696 39.30 -19.12 -2.20
N TRP A 697 38.02 -19.43 -2.45
CA TRP A 697 37.58 -19.94 -3.76
C TRP A 697 37.72 -18.89 -4.87
N VAL A 698 37.30 -17.64 -4.61
CA VAL A 698 37.42 -16.53 -5.56
C VAL A 698 38.89 -16.28 -5.88
N ARG A 699 39.76 -16.31 -4.88
CA ARG A 699 41.23 -16.12 -5.08
C ARG A 699 41.85 -17.26 -5.88
N LEU A 700 41.47 -18.50 -5.62
CA LEU A 700 41.94 -19.65 -6.39
C LEU A 700 41.49 -19.60 -7.86
N ALA A 701 40.23 -19.17 -8.08
CA ALA A 701 39.74 -18.99 -9.43
C ALA A 701 40.44 -17.85 -10.18
N ASP A 702 40.78 -16.77 -9.48
CA ASP A 702 41.53 -15.62 -10.02
C ASP A 702 42.99 -15.99 -10.37
N LEU A 703 43.55 -16.98 -9.70
CA LEU A 703 44.88 -17.53 -9.96
C LEU A 703 44.86 -18.66 -11.01
N ASP A 704 43.72 -18.83 -11.74
CA ASP A 704 43.55 -19.90 -12.75
C ASP A 704 43.82 -21.31 -12.26
N VAL A 705 43.61 -21.58 -10.93
CA VAL A 705 43.74 -22.91 -10.37
C VAL A 705 42.59 -23.79 -10.82
N THR A 706 42.86 -24.73 -11.72
CA THR A 706 41.84 -25.61 -12.30
C THR A 706 41.61 -26.88 -11.46
N ASP A 707 42.51 -27.24 -10.56
CA ASP A 707 42.38 -28.44 -9.72
C ASP A 707 41.26 -28.29 -8.69
N PRO A 708 40.39 -29.30 -8.49
CA PRO A 708 39.25 -29.21 -7.58
C PRO A 708 39.65 -29.33 -6.07
N GLU A 709 40.80 -29.91 -5.79
CA GLU A 709 41.23 -30.22 -4.44
C GLU A 709 41.44 -28.99 -3.56
N PRO A 710 42.08 -27.88 -4.01
CA PRO A 710 42.22 -26.65 -3.23
C PRO A 710 40.88 -26.01 -2.84
N TYR A 711 39.84 -26.22 -3.64
CA TYR A 711 38.51 -25.68 -3.39
C TYR A 711 37.71 -26.51 -2.37
N THR A 712 37.85 -27.82 -2.39
CA THR A 712 36.98 -28.73 -1.65
C THR A 712 37.60 -29.29 -0.38
N LEU A 713 38.91 -29.56 -0.37
CA LEU A 713 39.58 -30.18 0.79
C LEU A 713 39.56 -29.35 2.07
N PRO A 714 39.71 -27.99 2.05
CA PRO A 714 39.65 -27.21 3.27
C PRO A 714 38.27 -27.31 3.96
N LEU A 715 37.19 -27.22 3.19
CA LEU A 715 35.86 -27.40 3.72
C LEU A 715 35.57 -28.82 4.14
N ALA A 716 36.03 -29.80 3.39
CA ALA A 716 35.93 -31.22 3.74
C ALA A 716 36.63 -31.51 5.06
N ALA A 717 37.85 -30.98 5.26
CA ALA A 717 38.59 -31.11 6.50
C ALA A 717 37.84 -30.47 7.69
N ALA A 718 37.28 -29.29 7.51
CA ALA A 718 36.47 -28.62 8.54
C ALA A 718 35.23 -29.43 8.91
N LEU A 719 34.53 -29.98 7.93
CA LEU A 719 33.35 -30.84 8.14
C LEU A 719 33.71 -32.16 8.82
N LEU A 720 34.82 -32.75 8.45
CA LEU A 720 35.33 -33.96 9.10
C LEU A 720 35.74 -33.68 10.55
N ALA A 721 36.46 -32.59 10.80
CA ALA A 721 36.85 -32.19 12.15
C ALA A 721 35.60 -31.94 13.03
N PHE A 722 34.58 -31.23 12.50
CA PHE A 722 33.34 -31.02 13.20
C PHE A 722 32.56 -32.32 13.41
N GLY A 723 32.50 -33.18 12.41
CA GLY A 723 31.90 -34.52 12.52
C GLY A 723 32.54 -35.38 13.58
N LEU A 724 33.88 -35.43 13.62
CA LEU A 724 34.64 -36.14 14.64
C LEU A 724 34.41 -35.57 16.04
N TRP A 725 34.43 -34.26 16.20
CA TRP A 725 34.11 -33.58 17.45
C TRP A 725 32.70 -33.92 17.94
N ARG A 726 31.71 -33.97 17.02
CA ARG A 726 30.33 -34.35 17.33
C ARG A 726 30.22 -35.81 17.77
N LEU A 727 30.98 -36.73 17.13
CA LEU A 727 31.03 -38.13 17.48
C LEU A 727 31.69 -38.36 18.87
N GLN A 728 32.70 -37.55 19.23
CA GLN A 728 33.32 -37.61 20.55
C GLN A 728 32.38 -37.12 21.67
N ARG A 729 31.53 -36.14 21.39
CA ARG A 729 30.64 -35.57 22.41
C ARG A 729 29.29 -36.29 22.58
N SER A 730 28.85 -37.06 21.60
CA SER A 730 27.54 -37.73 21.63
C SER A 730 27.63 -39.16 21.10
N ALA A 731 27.35 -40.12 21.98
CA ALA A 731 27.29 -41.54 21.60
C ALA A 731 26.08 -41.91 20.73
N ALA A 732 25.07 -41.04 20.69
CA ALA A 732 23.83 -41.25 19.92
C ALA A 732 23.95 -40.88 18.44
N VAL A 733 25.00 -40.15 18.02
CA VAL A 733 25.17 -39.69 16.63
C VAL A 733 25.84 -40.81 15.81
N GLY A 734 25.23 -41.18 14.70
CA GLY A 734 25.79 -42.15 13.75
C GLY A 734 26.96 -41.56 12.94
N THR A 735 27.92 -42.40 12.53
CA THR A 735 29.05 -41.95 11.69
C THR A 735 28.60 -41.47 10.32
N LEU A 736 27.48 -41.98 9.81
CA LEU A 736 26.88 -41.54 8.54
C LEU A 736 26.46 -40.07 8.60
N GLU A 737 25.74 -39.67 9.64
CA GLU A 737 25.30 -38.29 9.81
C GLU A 737 26.45 -37.31 10.09
N ALA A 738 27.50 -37.79 10.79
CA ALA A 738 28.59 -36.95 11.20
C ALA A 738 29.68 -36.78 10.12
N LEU A 739 30.06 -37.84 9.40
CA LEU A 739 31.24 -37.85 8.53
C LEU A 739 30.91 -37.89 7.04
N LEU A 740 29.70 -38.34 6.62
CA LEU A 740 29.33 -38.48 5.22
C LEU A 740 29.49 -37.18 4.40
N PRO A 741 29.03 -35.99 4.87
CA PRO A 741 29.18 -34.76 4.10
C PRO A 741 30.65 -34.41 3.82
N GLY A 742 31.53 -34.54 4.84
CA GLY A 742 32.96 -34.27 4.68
C GLY A 742 33.67 -35.28 3.77
N LEU A 743 33.33 -36.55 3.89
CA LEU A 743 33.92 -37.62 3.04
C LEU A 743 33.49 -37.50 1.58
N LEU A 744 32.19 -37.19 1.32
CA LEU A 744 31.71 -36.96 -0.05
C LEU A 744 32.38 -35.76 -0.67
N LEU A 745 32.50 -34.64 0.07
CA LEU A 745 33.15 -33.43 -0.43
C LEU A 745 34.65 -33.63 -0.70
N ALA A 746 35.30 -34.50 0.05
CA ALA A 746 36.73 -34.84 -0.14
C ALA A 746 36.96 -35.74 -1.34
N THR A 747 35.99 -36.58 -1.74
CA THR A 747 36.23 -37.66 -2.70
C THR A 747 35.50 -37.48 -4.03
N VAL A 748 34.24 -36.96 -4.01
CA VAL A 748 33.42 -36.91 -5.23
C VAL A 748 33.95 -35.92 -6.26
N PRO A 749 34.42 -34.68 -5.93
CA PRO A 749 34.95 -33.78 -6.94
C PRO A 749 36.16 -34.35 -7.68
N SER A 750 37.11 -34.92 -6.93
CA SER A 750 38.30 -35.61 -7.50
C SER A 750 37.87 -36.84 -8.34
N LEU A 751 36.82 -37.57 -7.92
CA LEU A 751 36.26 -38.68 -8.66
C LEU A 751 35.73 -38.24 -10.04
N ILE A 752 35.03 -37.11 -10.10
CA ILE A 752 34.48 -36.58 -11.40
C ILE A 752 35.63 -36.32 -12.36
N TRP A 753 36.75 -35.79 -11.90
CA TRP A 753 37.91 -35.53 -12.76
C TRP A 753 38.59 -36.82 -13.21
N VAL A 754 38.70 -37.79 -12.30
CA VAL A 754 39.26 -39.14 -12.62
C VAL A 754 38.41 -39.86 -13.65
N LEU A 755 37.09 -39.65 -13.67
CA LEU A 755 36.23 -40.21 -14.71
C LEU A 755 36.52 -39.62 -16.11
N GLY A 756 37.03 -38.38 -16.20
CA GLY A 756 37.45 -37.74 -17.44
C GLY A 756 38.84 -38.16 -17.91
N ASP A 757 39.81 -38.36 -17.00
CA ASP A 757 41.23 -38.68 -17.29
C ASP A 757 41.68 -39.95 -16.53
N PRO A 758 41.46 -41.13 -17.13
CA PRO A 758 41.89 -42.41 -16.56
C PRO A 758 43.43 -42.54 -16.59
N VAL A 759 43.97 -43.40 -15.71
CA VAL A 759 45.42 -43.73 -15.57
C VAL A 759 46.22 -42.49 -15.12
N SER A 760 45.66 -41.63 -14.29
CA SER A 760 46.32 -40.44 -13.75
C SER A 760 46.85 -40.68 -12.33
N LEU A 761 47.83 -39.87 -11.93
CA LEU A 761 48.32 -39.86 -10.54
C LEU A 761 47.18 -39.59 -9.53
N ARG A 762 46.24 -38.77 -9.95
CA ARG A 762 45.03 -38.44 -9.17
C ARG A 762 44.15 -39.68 -8.93
N ALA A 763 43.97 -40.54 -9.95
CA ALA A 763 43.24 -41.80 -9.82
C ALA A 763 43.94 -42.76 -8.83
N LEU A 764 45.27 -42.83 -8.86
CA LEU A 764 46.07 -43.66 -7.92
C LEU A 764 45.93 -43.16 -6.46
N VAL A 765 46.07 -41.82 -6.27
CA VAL A 765 45.98 -41.25 -4.93
C VAL A 765 44.57 -41.37 -4.37
N LEU A 766 43.53 -41.07 -5.19
CA LEU A 766 42.13 -41.24 -4.77
C LEU A 766 41.78 -42.69 -4.49
N GLY A 767 42.24 -43.63 -5.32
CA GLY A 767 42.04 -45.05 -5.11
C GLY A 767 42.71 -45.56 -3.83
N GLY A 768 43.95 -45.13 -3.58
CA GLY A 768 44.66 -45.40 -2.32
C GLY A 768 43.97 -44.84 -1.08
N ALA A 769 43.49 -43.60 -1.15
CA ALA A 769 42.72 -42.97 -0.10
C ALA A 769 41.41 -43.72 0.19
N CYS A 770 40.67 -44.11 -0.88
CA CYS A 770 39.44 -44.89 -0.76
C CYS A 770 39.69 -46.30 -0.17
N LEU A 771 40.79 -46.96 -0.48
CA LEU A 771 41.18 -48.20 0.11
C LEU A 771 41.47 -48.02 1.62
N ALA A 772 42.22 -46.98 1.97
CA ALA A 772 42.49 -46.63 3.36
C ALA A 772 41.20 -46.33 4.16
N LEU A 773 40.27 -45.57 3.57
CA LEU A 773 38.97 -45.31 4.17
C LEU A 773 38.13 -46.56 4.36
N THR A 774 38.16 -47.49 3.40
CA THR A 774 37.45 -48.78 3.48
C THR A 774 38.01 -49.64 4.60
N VAL A 775 39.35 -49.77 4.67
CA VAL A 775 40.04 -50.56 5.70
C VAL A 775 39.82 -49.94 7.09
N ALA A 776 39.96 -48.60 7.20
CA ALA A 776 39.75 -47.89 8.47
C ALA A 776 38.27 -47.99 8.89
N GLY A 777 37.33 -47.86 7.98
CA GLY A 777 35.90 -48.01 8.27
C GLY A 777 35.55 -49.40 8.76
N ALA A 778 36.13 -50.44 8.16
CA ALA A 778 35.96 -51.82 8.60
C ALA A 778 36.60 -52.09 9.97
N ALA A 779 37.83 -51.60 10.19
CA ALA A 779 38.55 -51.78 11.45
C ALA A 779 37.89 -51.05 12.64
N MET A 780 37.44 -49.80 12.42
CA MET A 780 36.78 -48.97 13.44
C MET A 780 35.28 -49.26 13.56
N ARG A 781 34.73 -50.11 12.71
CA ARG A 781 33.29 -50.37 12.57
C ARG A 781 32.46 -49.09 12.30
N TRP A 782 32.99 -48.20 11.48
CA TRP A 782 32.34 -46.95 11.07
C TRP A 782 31.72 -47.11 9.70
N SER A 783 30.41 -46.85 9.60
CA SER A 783 29.64 -47.05 8.38
C SER A 783 29.97 -46.03 7.27
N ALA A 784 30.20 -44.75 7.60
CA ALA A 784 30.45 -43.70 6.62
C ALA A 784 31.75 -43.87 5.83
N PRO A 785 32.93 -44.05 6.46
CA PRO A 785 34.19 -44.29 5.73
C PRO A 785 34.14 -45.60 4.92
N LEU A 786 33.48 -46.63 5.44
CA LEU A 786 33.32 -47.89 4.72
C LEU A 786 32.52 -47.76 3.44
N ILE A 787 31.38 -47.11 3.52
CA ILE A 787 30.46 -46.96 2.38
C ILE A 787 31.09 -46.03 1.32
N VAL A 788 31.62 -44.88 1.72
CA VAL A 788 32.21 -43.91 0.79
C VAL A 788 33.49 -44.47 0.17
N GLY A 789 34.38 -45.07 0.98
CA GLY A 789 35.62 -45.68 0.51
C GLY A 789 35.36 -46.82 -0.48
N ALA A 790 34.42 -47.73 -0.14
CA ALA A 790 34.05 -48.83 -1.03
C ALA A 790 33.33 -48.37 -2.29
N GLY A 791 32.40 -47.42 -2.19
CA GLY A 791 31.62 -46.93 -3.34
C GLY A 791 32.46 -46.13 -4.31
N VAL A 792 33.20 -45.13 -3.84
CA VAL A 792 34.09 -44.30 -4.66
C VAL A 792 35.26 -45.16 -5.22
N GLY A 793 35.85 -45.97 -4.37
CA GLY A 793 36.94 -46.85 -4.77
C GLY A 793 36.53 -47.88 -5.84
N ALA A 794 35.35 -48.49 -5.73
CA ALA A 794 34.80 -49.38 -6.76
C ALA A 794 34.58 -48.63 -8.09
N THR A 795 34.14 -47.39 -8.04
CA THR A 795 33.93 -46.58 -9.26
C THR A 795 35.26 -46.26 -9.95
N VAL A 796 36.30 -45.92 -9.20
CA VAL A 796 37.65 -45.68 -9.72
C VAL A 796 38.18 -46.97 -10.37
N VAL A 797 38.10 -48.12 -9.68
CA VAL A 797 38.56 -49.40 -10.19
C VAL A 797 37.80 -49.81 -11.46
N LEU A 798 36.46 -49.65 -11.49
CA LEU A 798 35.67 -49.95 -12.67
C LEU A 798 36.01 -49.02 -13.83
N ARG A 799 36.34 -47.76 -13.61
CA ARG A 799 36.75 -46.81 -14.64
C ARG A 799 38.16 -47.16 -15.20
N GLU A 800 39.10 -47.49 -14.33
CA GLU A 800 40.47 -47.87 -14.70
C GLU A 800 40.52 -49.18 -15.45
N LEU A 801 39.62 -50.14 -15.17
CA LEU A 801 39.46 -51.38 -15.91
C LEU A 801 38.76 -51.22 -17.26
N GLY A 802 38.06 -50.10 -17.46
CA GLY A 802 37.26 -49.80 -18.68
C GLY A 802 38.06 -49.92 -19.97
N PRO A 803 39.26 -49.30 -20.10
CA PRO A 803 40.08 -49.41 -21.34
C PRO A 803 40.50 -50.82 -21.66
N TYR A 804 40.80 -51.64 -20.62
CA TYR A 804 41.20 -53.02 -20.80
C TYR A 804 40.06 -53.98 -21.09
N ALA A 805 38.82 -53.62 -20.72
CA ALA A 805 37.61 -54.40 -20.98
C ALA A 805 37.25 -54.49 -22.49
N GLY A 806 37.76 -53.56 -23.28
CA GLY A 806 37.56 -53.56 -24.77
C GLY A 806 38.43 -54.60 -25.51
N GLU A 807 39.51 -55.07 -24.91
CA GLU A 807 40.43 -56.05 -25.54
C GLU A 807 39.90 -57.47 -25.45
N PHE A 808 38.94 -57.77 -24.60
CA PHE A 808 38.38 -59.10 -24.47
C PHE A 808 37.13 -59.23 -25.35
N PRO A 809 36.95 -60.41 -26.06
CA PRO A 809 35.77 -60.65 -26.89
C PRO A 809 34.50 -60.57 -26.04
N LYS A 810 33.46 -59.91 -26.56
CA LYS A 810 32.18 -59.61 -25.85
C LYS A 810 31.53 -60.85 -25.23
N TRP A 811 31.72 -62.06 -25.85
CA TRP A 811 31.16 -63.31 -25.35
C TRP A 811 31.80 -63.77 -24.03
N VAL A 812 33.01 -63.34 -23.71
CA VAL A 812 33.67 -63.64 -22.43
C VAL A 812 32.92 -62.96 -21.26
N TRP A 813 32.57 -61.69 -21.45
CA TRP A 813 31.84 -60.95 -20.45
C TRP A 813 30.39 -61.47 -20.30
N ILE A 814 29.71 -61.80 -21.39
CA ILE A 814 28.38 -62.40 -21.37
C ILE A 814 28.43 -63.80 -20.72
N GLY A 815 29.47 -64.63 -21.03
CA GLY A 815 29.65 -65.92 -20.41
C GLY A 815 29.96 -65.84 -18.90
N LEU A 816 30.78 -64.88 -18.50
CA LEU A 816 31.14 -64.63 -17.07
C LEU A 816 29.93 -64.09 -16.29
N ALA A 817 29.16 -63.19 -16.88
CA ALA A 817 27.90 -62.65 -16.33
C ALA A 817 26.86 -63.79 -16.19
N GLY A 818 26.72 -64.63 -17.24
CA GLY A 818 25.83 -65.80 -17.25
C GLY A 818 26.20 -66.82 -16.20
N ALA A 819 27.50 -67.12 -16.06
CA ALA A 819 28.04 -68.03 -15.04
C ALA A 819 27.83 -67.45 -13.62
N LEU A 820 28.07 -66.15 -13.42
CA LEU A 820 27.84 -65.48 -12.15
C LEU A 820 26.33 -65.47 -11.77
N LEU A 821 25.46 -65.17 -12.73
CA LEU A 821 24.01 -65.20 -12.53
C LEU A 821 23.52 -66.62 -12.24
N THR A 822 24.07 -67.63 -12.87
CA THR A 822 23.75 -69.03 -12.64
C THR A 822 24.19 -69.45 -11.23
N VAL A 823 25.42 -69.12 -10.81
CA VAL A 823 25.91 -69.38 -9.42
C VAL A 823 25.09 -68.62 -8.39
N VAL A 824 24.73 -67.40 -8.69
CA VAL A 824 23.84 -66.60 -7.79
C VAL A 824 22.46 -67.28 -7.73
N GLY A 825 21.89 -67.70 -8.85
CA GLY A 825 20.60 -68.36 -8.91
C GLY A 825 20.53 -69.70 -8.15
N ILE A 826 21.55 -70.55 -8.29
CA ILE A 826 21.64 -71.84 -7.59
C ILE A 826 21.86 -71.64 -6.07
N THR A 827 22.55 -70.59 -5.68
CA THR A 827 22.89 -70.31 -4.28
C THR A 827 21.96 -69.27 -3.63
N TRP A 828 20.87 -68.86 -4.29
CA TRP A 828 20.01 -67.76 -3.90
C TRP A 828 19.50 -67.84 -2.48
N GLU A 829 19.01 -68.99 -2.03
CA GLU A 829 18.54 -69.18 -0.65
C GLU A 829 19.65 -69.12 0.38
N ARG A 830 20.85 -69.59 0.08
CA ARG A 830 22.01 -69.49 0.99
C ARG A 830 22.55 -68.06 1.02
N ARG A 831 22.57 -67.41 -0.14
CA ARG A 831 23.04 -66.00 -0.25
C ARG A 831 22.09 -65.01 0.36
N LEU A 832 20.77 -65.26 0.39
CA LEU A 832 19.82 -64.45 1.10
C LEU A 832 20.06 -64.39 2.61
N LEU A 833 20.53 -65.51 3.19
CA LEU A 833 20.96 -65.58 4.57
C LEU A 833 22.28 -64.82 4.79
N ASP A 834 23.22 -64.85 3.83
CA ASP A 834 24.48 -64.10 3.90
C ASP A 834 24.29 -62.63 3.67
N VAL A 835 23.39 -62.21 2.77
CA VAL A 835 22.97 -60.80 2.59
C VAL A 835 22.29 -60.27 3.86
N ARG A 836 21.43 -61.08 4.52
CA ARG A 836 20.83 -60.73 5.80
C ARG A 836 21.88 -60.64 6.91
N LYS A 837 22.91 -61.48 6.90
CA LYS A 837 24.04 -61.37 7.83
C LYS A 837 24.90 -60.13 7.54
N ALA A 838 25.15 -59.83 6.25
CA ALA A 838 25.88 -58.63 5.86
C ALA A 838 25.08 -57.35 6.17
N ALA A 839 23.76 -57.33 5.91
CA ALA A 839 22.88 -56.24 6.32
C ALA A 839 22.82 -56.09 7.85
N GLY A 840 22.79 -57.20 8.58
CA GLY A 840 22.89 -57.20 10.06
C GLY A 840 24.27 -56.75 10.56
N PHE A 841 25.34 -56.97 9.80
CA PHE A 841 26.66 -56.43 10.08
C PHE A 841 26.71 -54.92 9.85
N LEU A 842 26.20 -54.46 8.70
CA LEU A 842 26.10 -53.04 8.38
C LEU A 842 25.20 -52.28 9.38
N GLY A 843 24.08 -52.89 9.83
CA GLY A 843 23.20 -52.32 10.86
C GLY A 843 23.83 -52.28 12.28
N ARG A 844 24.97 -52.96 12.50
CA ARG A 844 25.76 -52.89 13.74
C ARG A 844 26.96 -51.96 13.67
N LEU A 845 27.21 -51.35 12.48
CA LEU A 845 28.18 -50.27 12.33
C LEU A 845 27.60 -48.97 12.88
N ARG A 846 28.43 -48.23 13.65
CA ARG A 846 28.06 -46.95 14.21
C ARG A 846 28.13 -45.81 13.19
#